data_30345f9eb0fb07946bffb813778880e0
#
_entry.id   30345f9eb0fb07946bffb813778880e0
#
_cell.length_a   1.000
_cell.length_b   1.000
_cell.length_c   1.000
_cell.angle_alpha   90.00
_cell.angle_beta   90.00
_cell.angle_gamma   90.00
#
_symmetry.space_group_name_H-M   'P 1'
#
loop_
_entity.id
_entity.type
_entity.pdbx_description
1 polymer ?
#
loop_
_entity_poly.entity_id
_entity_poly.type
_entity_poly.pdbx_seq_one_letter_code
_entity_poly.pdbx_strand_id
1 'polypeptide(L)'
;MNLDRIEQQAGHLPAYQIADSVNEALMESANLVITAPPGAGKSTLLPLTILRGMSDQALEGFIHDHLKSQGKILMLEPRRLAARQIAERMAQILGEPVGKTIGYRVRFESKVSDKTRIEVLTEGILTRMLVNDATLEGVSCLIFDEFHERSINSDLALALARQTQEIIRPDLKLIIMSATIDASIICQALQAPLIESKGRMFPIETIYADHDIDRYQVAQEMAATICQAFRNQEGDILAFLPGQGEIMKCEELLRSVLPSATLYPLYGNLSPEKQRLAIAPSKPGERKIVLATPIAETSLTIEGVRIVVDSGLCRKLVYDARTGLSHLETVRISQDMATQRRGRAGRITSGVCYRLWTQTSEHLMPEQRLPEILDADLSSLVLDIAAFGENKPELLPWLTLPPKGNLVLAQQLLMSLNALTPDHDAHALSGSITAEGSRMAQLPCHPRIAKMMISSDSPASQALACDIAALLEEKDPMGENEDSDMTLRLSILRSARCKKNLGRWNRIAQIAQEYRKMLRIREDNEPIDAEEVGHLIALAYPERIAHATDHAGNFKMSNGNTIFIDPCDSMAANEWLAIASLNLASTSSSNPAQRRKGRVFLSAPVNWKNLPAQTCENISWDSKALAVKMQQETRIGALVIDSKPIQNANRETVSDIICEAARKDGLSMFDWNESVRRLQQRVAQVAEWHPELEIPDLSTEHLLTTARAWLPFYLEEGSKMKTSVTELKKLNLYEILWNILPYELQQEIDRLAPTHIRVPSGSNIRIDYRLGAEAPVLSVRLQECFGMTSTPTVDAGRQPLLLELLSPGFKPVQLTQDLASFWQGTYFEVRKELKRRYPKHFWPENPLESQAVRGVKR
;
A
#
# COMPACT_ATOMS: atom_id res chain seq x y z
N MET A 1 -21.34 48.26 2.87
CA MET A 1 -21.81 47.01 3.51
C MET A 1 -22.76 47.40 4.63
N ASN A 2 -23.93 46.79 4.77
CA ASN A 2 -24.91 47.22 5.79
C ASN A 2 -24.57 46.56 7.15
N LEU A 3 -23.74 47.22 7.89
CA LEU A 3 -23.07 46.73 9.12
C LEU A 3 -24.05 46.52 10.29
N ASP A 4 -25.03 47.44 10.39
CA ASP A 4 -26.11 47.38 11.41
C ASP A 4 -26.92 46.09 11.32
N ARG A 5 -26.99 45.49 10.13
CA ARG A 5 -27.64 44.18 9.94
C ARG A 5 -26.85 43.01 10.46
N ILE A 6 -25.53 43.03 10.46
CA ILE A 6 -24.72 41.93 11.04
C ILE A 6 -25.00 41.89 12.53
N GLU A 7 -24.92 43.03 13.19
CA GLU A 7 -25.18 43.12 14.64
C GLU A 7 -26.63 42.74 15.00
N GLN A 8 -27.60 43.24 14.27
CA GLN A 8 -29.05 42.94 14.51
C GLN A 8 -29.35 41.46 14.28
N GLN A 9 -28.79 40.81 13.28
CA GLN A 9 -29.14 39.42 12.93
C GLN A 9 -28.27 38.36 13.58
N ALA A 10 -27.03 38.69 13.96
CA ALA A 10 -26.04 37.72 14.43
C ALA A 10 -25.25 38.17 15.66
N GLY A 11 -25.46 39.37 16.21
CA GLY A 11 -24.76 39.90 17.37
C GLY A 11 -24.98 39.09 18.68
N HIS A 12 -26.02 38.26 18.71
CA HIS A 12 -26.29 37.36 19.84
C HIS A 12 -25.44 36.08 19.81
N LEU A 13 -24.74 35.81 18.71
CA LEU A 13 -23.90 34.60 18.59
C LEU A 13 -22.59 34.74 19.35
N PRO A 14 -22.08 33.68 19.97
CA PRO A 14 -20.84 33.74 20.74
C PRO A 14 -19.60 34.22 19.91
N ALA A 15 -19.54 33.90 18.62
CA ALA A 15 -18.47 34.34 17.73
C ALA A 15 -18.41 35.87 17.54
N TYR A 16 -19.52 36.62 17.81
CA TYR A 16 -19.51 38.09 17.76
C TYR A 16 -18.67 38.68 18.86
N GLN A 17 -18.62 38.04 20.04
CA GLN A 17 -17.85 38.53 21.19
C GLN A 17 -16.34 38.53 20.98
N ILE A 18 -15.86 37.68 20.10
CA ILE A 18 -14.42 37.58 19.77
C ILE A 18 -14.04 38.32 18.49
N ALA A 19 -15.00 38.93 17.79
CA ALA A 19 -14.79 39.52 16.47
C ALA A 19 -13.72 40.65 16.49
N ASP A 20 -13.74 41.52 17.50
CA ASP A 20 -12.79 42.62 17.65
C ASP A 20 -11.37 42.06 17.95
N SER A 21 -11.25 41.09 18.86
CA SER A 21 -9.98 40.43 19.17
C SER A 21 -9.41 39.69 17.94
N VAL A 22 -10.25 39.11 17.08
CA VAL A 22 -9.83 38.49 15.81
C VAL A 22 -9.25 39.54 14.87
N ASN A 23 -9.91 40.69 14.73
CA ASN A 23 -9.42 41.78 13.86
C ASN A 23 -8.12 42.38 14.40
N GLU A 24 -8.00 42.61 15.72
CA GLU A 24 -6.75 43.08 16.36
C GLU A 24 -5.60 42.10 16.15
N ALA A 25 -5.83 40.79 16.38
CA ALA A 25 -4.81 39.78 16.17
C ALA A 25 -4.35 39.69 14.68
N LEU A 26 -5.24 39.89 13.73
CA LEU A 26 -4.92 39.93 12.30
C LEU A 26 -4.12 41.19 11.88
N MET A 27 -4.10 42.26 12.70
CA MET A 27 -3.18 43.38 12.49
C MET A 27 -1.75 43.02 12.86
N GLU A 28 -1.58 42.25 13.93
CA GLU A 28 -0.26 41.92 14.49
C GLU A 28 0.34 40.64 13.85
N SER A 29 -0.51 39.68 13.41
CA SER A 29 -0.06 38.40 12.87
C SER A 29 -0.67 38.11 11.50
N ALA A 30 0.11 37.46 10.64
CA ALA A 30 -0.39 36.92 9.38
C ALA A 30 -1.20 35.62 9.57
N ASN A 31 -0.98 34.92 10.67
CA ASN A 31 -1.60 33.63 10.97
C ASN A 31 -2.45 33.72 12.23
N LEU A 32 -3.58 33.03 12.26
CA LEU A 32 -4.48 32.99 13.42
C LEU A 32 -5.14 31.63 13.56
N VAL A 33 -5.24 31.12 14.77
CA VAL A 33 -6.02 29.92 15.08
C VAL A 33 -7.22 30.31 15.94
N ILE A 34 -8.42 29.87 15.57
CA ILE A 34 -9.67 30.16 16.27
C ILE A 34 -10.33 28.84 16.66
N THR A 35 -10.60 28.65 17.94
CA THR A 35 -11.38 27.54 18.44
C THR A 35 -12.75 28.03 18.92
N ALA A 36 -13.79 27.38 18.46
CA ALA A 36 -15.16 27.69 18.86
C ALA A 36 -16.04 26.44 18.76
N PRO A 37 -16.92 26.20 19.75
CA PRO A 37 -17.83 25.07 19.71
C PRO A 37 -18.78 25.17 18.50
N PRO A 38 -19.31 24.03 18.04
CA PRO A 38 -20.28 24.01 16.97
C PRO A 38 -21.51 24.86 17.29
N GLY A 39 -21.98 25.68 16.31
CA GLY A 39 -23.14 26.57 16.49
C GLY A 39 -22.80 27.94 17.07
N ALA A 40 -21.55 28.23 17.39
CA ALA A 40 -21.12 29.56 17.85
C ALA A 40 -21.21 30.66 16.77
N GLY A 41 -21.47 30.32 15.53
CA GLY A 41 -21.51 31.25 14.41
C GLY A 41 -20.16 31.51 13.73
N LYS A 42 -19.11 30.70 14.03
CA LYS A 42 -17.76 30.85 13.47
C LYS A 42 -17.76 30.93 11.94
N SER A 43 -18.41 29.98 11.26
CA SER A 43 -18.41 29.85 9.81
C SER A 43 -19.25 30.91 9.07
N THR A 44 -20.24 31.50 9.74
CA THR A 44 -21.16 32.46 9.11
C THR A 44 -20.91 33.91 9.51
N LEU A 45 -20.39 34.15 10.71
CA LEU A 45 -20.23 35.51 11.24
C LEU A 45 -18.77 36.01 11.13
N LEU A 46 -17.78 35.20 11.51
CA LEU A 46 -16.39 35.66 11.51
C LEU A 46 -15.90 36.11 10.14
N PRO A 47 -16.19 35.41 9.01
CA PRO A 47 -15.79 35.90 7.71
C PRO A 47 -16.36 37.29 7.37
N LEU A 48 -17.61 37.59 7.83
CA LEU A 48 -18.25 38.86 7.62
C LEU A 48 -17.59 39.98 8.48
N THR A 49 -17.25 39.70 9.73
CA THR A 49 -16.57 40.65 10.63
C THR A 49 -15.12 40.91 10.22
N ILE A 50 -14.43 39.88 9.70
CA ILE A 50 -13.07 40.03 9.14
C ILE A 50 -13.14 40.91 7.88
N LEU A 51 -14.09 40.67 6.98
CA LEU A 51 -14.25 41.52 5.79
C LEU A 51 -14.56 42.98 6.15
N ARG A 52 -15.32 43.21 7.23
CA ARG A 52 -15.57 44.53 7.80
C ARG A 52 -14.24 45.16 8.28
N GLY A 53 -13.50 44.51 9.15
CA GLY A 53 -12.23 45.01 9.70
C GLY A 53 -11.25 45.36 8.57
N MET A 54 -11.13 44.54 7.53
CA MET A 54 -10.29 44.84 6.35
C MET A 54 -10.77 46.07 5.55
N SER A 55 -12.09 46.34 5.51
CA SER A 55 -12.66 47.48 4.83
C SER A 55 -12.46 48.78 5.62
N ASP A 56 -12.59 48.74 6.94
CA ASP A 56 -12.40 49.89 7.83
C ASP A 56 -10.91 50.33 7.85
N GLN A 57 -9.99 49.39 7.86
CA GLN A 57 -8.53 49.66 7.75
C GLN A 57 -8.15 50.31 6.44
N ALA A 58 -8.79 49.95 5.32
CA ALA A 58 -8.55 50.59 4.02
C ALA A 58 -9.04 52.05 3.98
N LEU A 59 -10.07 52.39 4.77
CA LEU A 59 -10.58 53.77 4.89
C LEU A 59 -9.71 54.65 5.78
N GLU A 60 -9.04 54.07 6.78
CA GLU A 60 -8.19 54.82 7.70
C GLU A 60 -6.76 55.08 7.19
N GLY A 61 -6.44 54.62 5.98
CA GLY A 61 -5.13 54.89 5.33
C GLY A 61 -3.94 54.15 5.90
N PHE A 62 -4.15 53.15 6.76
CA PHE A 62 -3.11 52.34 7.37
C PHE A 62 -2.47 51.29 6.46
N ILE A 63 -2.97 51.17 5.21
CA ILE A 63 -2.46 50.20 4.25
C ILE A 63 -1.62 50.91 3.19
N HIS A 64 -0.29 50.97 3.44
CA HIS A 64 0.69 51.43 2.44
C HIS A 64 0.68 50.52 1.20
N ASP A 65 0.45 51.13 0.06
CA ASP A 65 0.80 50.85 -1.36
C ASP A 65 0.65 49.45 -2.00
N HIS A 66 0.55 48.34 -1.25
CA HIS A 66 0.47 47.00 -1.83
C HIS A 66 -0.93 46.38 -1.87
N LEU A 67 -1.94 47.00 -1.28
CA LEU A 67 -3.35 46.56 -1.29
C LEU A 67 -4.25 47.53 -2.10
N LYS A 68 -3.85 47.83 -3.32
CA LYS A 68 -4.68 48.64 -4.26
C LYS A 68 -5.94 47.94 -4.77
N SER A 69 -6.16 46.67 -4.42
CA SER A 69 -7.44 45.98 -4.66
C SER A 69 -8.01 45.54 -3.32
N GLN A 70 -9.26 45.83 -3.05
CA GLN A 70 -10.02 45.30 -1.95
C GLN A 70 -10.00 43.77 -2.02
N GLY A 71 -9.03 43.10 -1.35
CA GLY A 71 -8.76 41.67 -1.48
C GLY A 71 -9.97 40.80 -1.08
N LYS A 72 -10.06 39.62 -1.68
CA LYS A 72 -11.08 38.62 -1.39
C LYS A 72 -10.69 37.78 -0.21
N ILE A 73 -11.69 37.25 0.49
CA ILE A 73 -11.56 36.15 1.47
C ILE A 73 -12.00 34.86 0.80
N LEU A 74 -11.12 33.85 0.80
CA LEU A 74 -11.48 32.51 0.37
C LEU A 74 -11.63 31.64 1.62
N MET A 75 -12.80 31.01 1.78
CA MET A 75 -13.11 30.17 2.92
C MET A 75 -13.30 28.73 2.46
N LEU A 76 -12.49 27.82 2.99
CA LEU A 76 -12.59 26.41 2.72
C LEU A 76 -13.60 25.75 3.64
N GLU A 77 -14.49 24.95 3.05
CA GLU A 77 -15.45 24.12 3.73
C GLU A 77 -15.40 22.71 3.10
N PRO A 78 -15.17 21.63 3.87
CA PRO A 78 -14.98 20.30 3.31
C PRO A 78 -16.21 19.76 2.57
N ARG A 79 -17.40 20.26 2.88
CA ARG A 79 -18.66 19.67 2.41
C ARG A 79 -19.44 20.59 1.48
N ARG A 80 -19.76 20.12 0.26
CA ARG A 80 -20.48 20.89 -0.77
C ARG A 80 -21.79 21.49 -0.30
N LEU A 81 -22.59 20.72 0.49
CA LEU A 81 -23.88 21.18 1.00
C LEU A 81 -23.69 22.30 2.01
N ALA A 82 -22.73 22.14 2.93
CA ALA A 82 -22.43 23.14 3.95
C ALA A 82 -21.88 24.43 3.31
N ALA A 83 -20.99 24.33 2.32
CA ALA A 83 -20.47 25.48 1.59
C ALA A 83 -21.58 26.35 0.98
N ARG A 84 -22.61 25.72 0.38
CA ARG A 84 -23.77 26.43 -0.13
C ARG A 84 -24.58 27.09 0.98
N GLN A 85 -24.90 26.33 2.02
CA GLN A 85 -25.71 26.81 3.14
C GLN A 85 -25.04 27.95 3.89
N ILE A 86 -23.72 27.87 4.11
CA ILE A 86 -22.93 28.94 4.73
C ILE A 86 -22.98 30.19 3.86
N ALA A 87 -22.75 30.08 2.55
CA ALA A 87 -22.85 31.22 1.62
C ALA A 87 -24.26 31.81 1.57
N GLU A 88 -25.31 30.97 1.52
CA GLU A 88 -26.71 31.43 1.56
C GLU A 88 -27.03 32.14 2.90
N ARG A 89 -26.56 31.61 4.03
CA ARG A 89 -26.78 32.24 5.35
C ARG A 89 -26.06 33.57 5.49
N MET A 90 -24.77 33.66 5.05
CA MET A 90 -24.05 34.92 5.04
C MET A 90 -24.74 35.99 4.14
N ALA A 91 -25.18 35.58 2.96
CA ALA A 91 -25.92 36.48 2.04
C ALA A 91 -27.25 36.96 2.65
N GLN A 92 -27.98 36.08 3.35
CA GLN A 92 -29.21 36.43 4.12
C GLN A 92 -28.91 37.46 5.22
N ILE A 93 -27.83 37.28 5.99
CA ILE A 93 -27.44 38.25 7.02
C ILE A 93 -27.21 39.63 6.39
N LEU A 94 -26.57 39.70 5.23
CA LEU A 94 -26.37 40.95 4.51
C LEU A 94 -27.63 41.47 3.79
N GLY A 95 -28.68 40.63 3.64
CA GLY A 95 -29.88 40.93 2.87
C GLY A 95 -29.67 41.02 1.36
N GLU A 96 -28.75 40.18 0.86
CA GLU A 96 -28.36 40.15 -0.53
C GLU A 96 -28.54 38.73 -1.12
N PRO A 97 -28.70 38.61 -2.45
CA PRO A 97 -28.65 37.32 -3.10
C PRO A 97 -27.24 36.77 -3.14
N VAL A 98 -27.10 35.45 -3.12
CA VAL A 98 -25.83 34.77 -3.33
C VAL A 98 -25.27 35.05 -4.71
N GLY A 99 -23.97 35.31 -4.82
CA GLY A 99 -23.27 35.71 -6.02
C GLY A 99 -22.99 37.19 -6.09
N LYS A 100 -23.47 38.00 -5.11
CA LYS A 100 -23.15 39.45 -5.04
C LYS A 100 -21.90 39.63 -4.14
N THR A 101 -22.02 39.97 -2.87
CA THR A 101 -20.88 40.09 -1.94
C THR A 101 -20.37 38.73 -1.50
N ILE A 102 -21.28 37.80 -1.30
CA ILE A 102 -20.99 36.42 -0.89
C ILE A 102 -21.28 35.47 -2.05
N GLY A 103 -20.33 34.62 -2.36
CA GLY A 103 -20.48 33.56 -3.36
C GLY A 103 -19.94 32.23 -2.89
N TYR A 104 -20.14 31.21 -3.71
CA TYR A 104 -19.54 29.91 -3.47
C TYR A 104 -19.05 29.28 -4.78
N ARG A 105 -18.05 28.40 -4.65
CA ARG A 105 -17.60 27.49 -5.72
C ARG A 105 -17.48 26.09 -5.16
N VAL A 106 -18.21 25.17 -5.74
CA VAL A 106 -18.11 23.75 -5.47
C VAL A 106 -17.87 23.03 -6.79
N ARG A 107 -17.43 21.80 -6.75
CA ARG A 107 -17.15 21.03 -7.97
C ARG A 107 -18.36 21.07 -8.92
N PHE A 108 -18.15 21.54 -10.16
CA PHE A 108 -19.15 21.70 -11.23
C PHE A 108 -20.25 22.73 -10.97
N GLU A 109 -20.15 23.55 -9.94
CA GLU A 109 -21.14 24.59 -9.68
C GLU A 109 -20.49 25.82 -9.04
N SER A 110 -20.86 27.01 -9.56
CA SER A 110 -20.32 28.28 -9.08
C SER A 110 -21.41 29.35 -9.10
N LYS A 111 -21.48 30.14 -8.02
CA LYS A 111 -22.30 31.37 -7.92
C LYS A 111 -21.45 32.51 -7.40
N VAL A 112 -20.70 33.16 -8.28
CA VAL A 112 -19.83 34.30 -7.98
C VAL A 112 -19.96 35.36 -9.07
N SER A 113 -19.54 36.55 -8.74
CA SER A 113 -19.44 37.69 -9.69
C SER A 113 -18.20 38.54 -9.36
N ASP A 114 -17.92 39.55 -10.19
CA ASP A 114 -16.80 40.48 -9.92
C ASP A 114 -16.98 41.26 -8.61
N LYS A 115 -18.21 41.32 -8.07
CA LYS A 115 -18.50 41.96 -6.79
C LYS A 115 -18.32 41.05 -5.59
N THR A 116 -18.04 39.77 -5.81
CA THR A 116 -17.89 38.79 -4.74
C THR A 116 -16.62 39.03 -3.94
N ARG A 117 -16.73 39.16 -2.63
CA ARG A 117 -15.67 39.46 -1.68
C ARG A 117 -15.36 38.27 -0.76
N ILE A 118 -16.36 37.46 -0.44
CA ILE A 118 -16.17 36.19 0.26
C ILE A 118 -16.61 35.07 -0.66
N GLU A 119 -15.71 34.17 -0.97
CA GLU A 119 -15.98 32.94 -1.74
C GLU A 119 -15.86 31.73 -0.85
N VAL A 120 -16.94 31.00 -0.60
CA VAL A 120 -16.91 29.72 0.09
C VAL A 120 -16.60 28.62 -0.90
N LEU A 121 -15.50 27.91 -0.67
CA LEU A 121 -14.92 26.93 -1.59
C LEU A 121 -14.92 25.55 -0.97
N THR A 122 -15.09 24.51 -1.79
CA THR A 122 -14.63 23.18 -1.37
C THR A 122 -13.13 23.05 -1.57
N GLU A 123 -12.48 22.28 -0.69
CA GLU A 123 -11.02 22.20 -0.53
C GLU A 123 -10.25 22.01 -1.85
N GLY A 124 -10.61 21.05 -2.71
CA GLY A 124 -9.95 20.81 -3.98
C GLY A 124 -10.06 21.97 -5.00
N ILE A 125 -10.92 22.96 -4.76
CA ILE A 125 -10.96 24.20 -5.58
C ILE A 125 -9.79 25.11 -5.23
N LEU A 126 -9.48 25.28 -3.92
CA LEU A 126 -8.34 26.11 -3.51
C LEU A 126 -7.03 25.50 -3.97
N THR A 127 -6.85 24.17 -3.82
CA THR A 127 -5.65 23.49 -4.32
C THR A 127 -5.39 23.80 -5.77
N ARG A 128 -6.43 23.75 -6.63
CA ARG A 128 -6.30 24.13 -8.05
C ARG A 128 -6.05 25.59 -8.29
N MET A 129 -6.62 26.48 -7.48
CA MET A 129 -6.33 27.90 -7.59
C MET A 129 -4.84 28.15 -7.33
N LEU A 130 -4.28 27.54 -6.29
CA LEU A 130 -2.84 27.61 -5.94
C LEU A 130 -1.94 27.00 -7.02
N VAL A 131 -2.33 25.85 -7.59
CA VAL A 131 -1.59 25.19 -8.67
C VAL A 131 -1.58 26.05 -9.95
N ASN A 132 -2.68 26.72 -10.27
CA ASN A 132 -2.78 27.58 -11.47
C ASN A 132 -2.14 28.93 -11.26
N ASP A 133 -2.23 29.50 -10.08
CA ASP A 133 -1.67 30.79 -9.70
C ASP A 133 -1.24 30.79 -8.24
N ALA A 134 0.04 30.48 -8.01
CA ALA A 134 0.62 30.46 -6.68
C ALA A 134 0.62 31.82 -5.98
N THR A 135 0.46 32.92 -6.74
CA THR A 135 0.41 34.30 -6.19
C THR A 135 -0.92 34.60 -5.53
N LEU A 136 -2.00 33.90 -5.91
CA LEU A 136 -3.38 34.18 -5.50
C LEU A 136 -3.69 35.67 -5.59
N GLU A 137 -3.47 36.26 -6.79
CA GLU A 137 -3.69 37.68 -7.02
C GLU A 137 -5.11 38.11 -6.63
N GLY A 138 -5.24 39.20 -5.88
CA GLY A 138 -6.53 39.72 -5.40
C GLY A 138 -7.11 38.95 -4.20
N VAL A 139 -6.41 37.96 -3.60
CA VAL A 139 -6.80 37.29 -2.39
C VAL A 139 -5.97 37.83 -1.23
N SER A 140 -6.63 38.20 -0.13
CA SER A 140 -5.98 38.71 1.09
C SER A 140 -6.02 37.78 2.26
N CYS A 141 -6.98 36.84 2.28
CA CYS A 141 -7.20 35.95 3.42
C CYS A 141 -7.70 34.58 2.98
N LEU A 142 -7.12 33.54 3.55
CA LEU A 142 -7.57 32.17 3.46
C LEU A 142 -8.10 31.71 4.81
N ILE A 143 -9.33 31.20 4.87
CA ILE A 143 -9.94 30.63 6.06
C ILE A 143 -10.11 29.14 5.83
N PHE A 144 -9.53 28.32 6.70
CA PHE A 144 -9.71 26.87 6.73
C PHE A 144 -10.73 26.53 7.81
N ASP A 145 -11.98 26.28 7.42
CA ASP A 145 -13.04 25.90 8.37
C ASP A 145 -13.09 24.38 8.55
N GLU A 146 -13.60 23.97 9.70
CA GLU A 146 -13.70 22.55 10.13
C GLU A 146 -12.36 21.78 9.96
N PHE A 147 -11.23 22.47 10.15
CA PHE A 147 -9.89 21.91 9.91
C PHE A 147 -9.60 20.64 10.74
N HIS A 148 -10.31 20.42 11.83
CA HIS A 148 -10.22 19.20 12.63
C HIS A 148 -10.68 17.93 11.87
N GLU A 149 -11.35 18.04 10.73
CA GLU A 149 -11.66 16.89 9.88
C GLU A 149 -10.38 16.28 9.25
N ARG A 150 -9.28 17.07 9.14
CA ARG A 150 -7.97 16.65 8.66
C ARG A 150 -8.05 15.87 7.35
N SER A 151 -8.84 16.36 6.40
CA SER A 151 -8.91 15.79 5.06
C SER A 151 -7.57 15.95 4.32
N ILE A 152 -7.30 15.06 3.38
CA ILE A 152 -6.08 15.10 2.56
C ILE A 152 -5.98 16.42 1.77
N ASN A 153 -7.09 16.92 1.26
CA ASN A 153 -7.12 18.18 0.48
C ASN A 153 -6.91 19.41 1.38
N SER A 154 -7.42 19.38 2.61
CA SER A 154 -7.22 20.45 3.58
C SER A 154 -5.76 20.55 4.02
N ASP A 155 -5.14 19.40 4.34
CA ASP A 155 -3.72 19.35 4.70
C ASP A 155 -2.82 19.80 3.54
N LEU A 156 -3.12 19.37 2.30
CA LEU A 156 -2.40 19.82 1.11
C LEU A 156 -2.57 21.33 0.84
N ALA A 157 -3.82 21.81 0.87
CA ALA A 157 -4.10 23.24 0.62
C ALA A 157 -3.39 24.14 1.66
N LEU A 158 -3.33 23.70 2.92
CA LEU A 158 -2.59 24.43 3.97
C LEU A 158 -1.08 24.41 3.70
N ALA A 159 -0.51 23.28 3.31
CA ALA A 159 0.92 23.17 3.01
C ALA A 159 1.32 24.05 1.83
N LEU A 160 0.55 24.05 0.75
CA LEU A 160 0.77 24.92 -0.41
C LEU A 160 0.59 26.42 -0.06
N ALA A 161 -0.47 26.73 0.70
CA ALA A 161 -0.73 28.11 1.13
C ALA A 161 0.40 28.66 2.03
N ARG A 162 0.95 27.83 2.93
CA ARG A 162 2.09 28.19 3.77
C ARG A 162 3.34 28.43 2.92
N GLN A 163 3.63 27.58 1.97
CA GLN A 163 4.77 27.77 1.05
C GLN A 163 4.60 29.04 0.22
N THR A 164 3.38 29.29 -0.28
CA THR A 164 3.06 30.57 -0.96
C THR A 164 3.29 31.78 -0.05
N GLN A 165 2.83 31.70 1.21
CA GLN A 165 3.00 32.78 2.19
C GLN A 165 4.49 33.00 2.51
N GLU A 166 5.26 31.96 2.73
CA GLU A 166 6.67 32.05 3.09
C GLU A 166 7.54 32.59 1.95
N ILE A 167 7.25 32.27 0.69
CA ILE A 167 8.11 32.57 -0.45
C ILE A 167 7.62 33.78 -1.25
N ILE A 168 6.30 33.91 -1.47
CA ILE A 168 5.72 34.85 -2.46
C ILE A 168 4.86 35.93 -1.80
N ARG A 169 4.03 35.55 -0.82
CA ARG A 169 2.95 36.38 -0.28
C ARG A 169 2.99 36.47 1.25
N PRO A 170 4.04 37.11 1.86
CA PRO A 170 4.11 37.24 3.32
C PRO A 170 2.95 38.04 3.93
N ASP A 171 2.20 38.78 3.10
CA ASP A 171 0.99 39.53 3.47
C ASP A 171 -0.27 38.68 3.57
N LEU A 172 -0.29 37.45 2.98
CA LEU A 172 -1.46 36.58 2.93
C LEU A 172 -1.84 36.11 4.35
N LYS A 173 -3.08 36.37 4.76
CA LYS A 173 -3.58 35.95 6.08
C LYS A 173 -4.06 34.50 6.03
N LEU A 174 -3.62 33.65 6.96
CA LEU A 174 -4.06 32.27 7.12
C LEU A 174 -4.82 32.12 8.44
N ILE A 175 -6.07 31.73 8.36
CA ILE A 175 -6.94 31.54 9.54
C ILE A 175 -7.40 30.11 9.58
N ILE A 176 -7.11 29.41 10.68
CA ILE A 176 -7.56 28.05 10.94
C ILE A 176 -8.70 28.09 11.94
N MET A 177 -9.87 27.59 11.54
CA MET A 177 -11.02 27.49 12.43
C MET A 177 -11.31 26.02 12.75
N SER A 178 -11.44 25.72 14.03
CA SER A 178 -11.62 24.35 14.52
C SER A 178 -12.65 24.30 15.68
N ALA A 179 -13.26 23.12 15.87
CA ALA A 179 -14.17 22.87 17.01
C ALA A 179 -13.47 22.17 18.20
N THR A 180 -12.45 21.37 17.98
CA THR A 180 -11.91 20.44 18.99
C THR A 180 -10.47 20.03 18.69
N ILE A 181 -9.53 20.81 18.41
CA ILE A 181 -8.16 20.30 18.22
C ILE A 181 -7.29 20.70 19.39
N ASP A 182 -6.27 19.91 19.66
CA ASP A 182 -5.07 20.39 20.29
C ASP A 182 -4.50 21.53 19.45
N ALA A 183 -5.06 22.71 19.68
CA ALA A 183 -4.71 23.93 18.96
C ALA A 183 -3.19 24.24 19.10
N SER A 184 -2.55 23.66 20.12
CA SER A 184 -1.14 23.91 20.43
C SER A 184 -0.23 23.48 19.29
N ILE A 185 -0.48 22.31 18.65
CA ILE A 185 0.31 21.82 17.51
C ILE A 185 0.17 22.75 16.31
N ILE A 186 -1.06 23.21 16.03
CA ILE A 186 -1.30 24.11 14.90
C ILE A 186 -0.71 25.49 15.17
N CYS A 187 -0.90 26.04 16.38
CA CYS A 187 -0.35 27.32 16.78
C CYS A 187 1.19 27.31 16.68
N GLN A 188 1.83 26.24 17.12
CA GLN A 188 3.29 26.09 17.02
C GLN A 188 3.74 26.00 15.56
N ALA A 189 3.08 25.17 14.74
CA ALA A 189 3.43 24.98 13.33
C ALA A 189 3.26 26.26 12.51
N LEU A 190 2.24 27.08 12.80
CA LEU A 190 1.94 28.31 12.09
C LEU A 190 2.51 29.56 12.76
N GLN A 191 3.12 29.43 13.95
CA GLN A 191 3.51 30.57 14.80
C GLN A 191 2.35 31.55 15.00
N ALA A 192 1.15 31.03 15.24
CA ALA A 192 -0.08 31.78 15.28
C ALA A 192 -0.63 31.92 16.71
N PRO A 193 -1.19 33.09 17.07
CA PRO A 193 -1.95 33.24 18.32
C PRO A 193 -3.24 32.39 18.27
N LEU A 194 -3.73 32.02 19.46
CA LEU A 194 -4.99 31.31 19.66
C LEU A 194 -6.06 32.24 20.21
N ILE A 195 -7.22 32.25 19.56
CA ILE A 195 -8.42 32.92 20.12
C ILE A 195 -9.50 31.87 20.35
N GLU A 196 -10.00 31.82 21.59
CA GLU A 196 -11.02 30.87 22.00
C GLU A 196 -12.38 31.56 22.20
N SER A 197 -13.41 31.03 21.55
CA SER A 197 -14.80 31.44 21.84
C SER A 197 -15.42 30.47 22.82
N LYS A 198 -15.83 30.99 23.98
CA LYS A 198 -16.58 30.25 24.99
C LYS A 198 -18.05 30.15 24.56
N GLY A 199 -18.34 29.22 23.66
CA GLY A 199 -19.74 29.01 23.25
C GLY A 199 -20.62 28.54 24.37
N ARG A 200 -21.92 28.78 24.22
CA ARG A 200 -22.92 28.33 25.21
C ARG A 200 -23.37 26.92 24.88
N MET A 201 -22.94 25.94 25.68
CA MET A 201 -23.46 24.57 25.62
C MET A 201 -24.29 24.27 26.83
N PHE A 202 -25.40 23.59 26.60
CA PHE A 202 -26.27 23.10 27.70
C PHE A 202 -25.75 21.75 28.18
N PRO A 203 -26.02 21.36 29.45
CA PRO A 203 -25.62 20.07 30.00
C PRO A 203 -26.16 18.90 29.16
N ILE A 204 -25.36 17.88 28.96
CA ILE A 204 -25.73 16.66 28.23
C ILE A 204 -25.43 15.47 29.13
N GLU A 205 -26.46 14.74 29.49
CA GLU A 205 -26.33 13.46 30.18
C GLU A 205 -25.80 12.41 29.18
N THR A 206 -24.83 11.62 29.61
CA THR A 206 -24.25 10.55 28.76
C THR A 206 -24.57 9.19 29.39
N ILE A 207 -25.25 8.35 28.64
CA ILE A 207 -25.65 7.00 29.04
C ILE A 207 -24.84 6.00 28.18
N TYR A 208 -24.10 5.12 28.87
CA TYR A 208 -23.30 4.08 28.21
C TYR A 208 -24.07 2.77 28.20
N ALA A 209 -23.79 1.94 27.18
CA ALA A 209 -24.28 0.57 27.14
C ALA A 209 -23.50 -0.34 28.10
N ASP A 210 -24.11 -1.44 28.52
CA ASP A 210 -23.49 -2.44 29.40
C ASP A 210 -22.45 -3.31 28.62
N HIS A 211 -22.54 -3.35 27.28
CA HIS A 211 -21.64 -4.06 26.39
C HIS A 211 -21.38 -3.27 25.11
N ASP A 212 -20.30 -3.60 24.42
CA ASP A 212 -19.98 -2.99 23.14
C ASP A 212 -20.88 -3.54 22.03
N ILE A 213 -21.29 -2.67 21.11
CA ILE A 213 -22.12 -3.04 19.96
C ILE A 213 -21.45 -4.09 19.05
N ASP A 214 -22.21 -5.11 18.65
CA ASP A 214 -21.77 -6.07 17.65
C ASP A 214 -21.89 -5.47 16.23
N ARG A 215 -20.80 -5.53 15.45
CA ARG A 215 -20.74 -5.00 14.09
C ARG A 215 -21.81 -5.57 13.15
N TYR A 216 -22.26 -6.79 13.39
CA TYR A 216 -23.29 -7.45 12.58
C TYR A 216 -24.72 -7.13 13.04
N GLN A 217 -24.89 -6.60 14.23
CA GLN A 217 -26.19 -6.29 14.86
C GLN A 217 -26.44 -4.80 15.04
N VAL A 218 -25.62 -3.94 14.45
CA VAL A 218 -25.70 -2.48 14.60
C VAL A 218 -27.11 -1.92 14.40
N ALA A 219 -27.82 -2.33 13.34
CA ALA A 219 -29.14 -1.82 13.02
C ALA A 219 -30.19 -2.22 14.09
N GLN A 220 -30.09 -3.44 14.64
CA GLN A 220 -31.00 -3.96 15.65
C GLN A 220 -30.81 -3.24 17.01
N GLU A 221 -29.56 -3.14 17.46
CA GLU A 221 -29.24 -2.48 18.73
C GLU A 221 -29.55 -0.98 18.69
N MET A 222 -29.26 -0.32 17.57
CA MET A 222 -29.63 1.08 17.33
C MET A 222 -31.15 1.27 17.38
N ALA A 223 -31.92 0.41 16.69
CA ALA A 223 -33.37 0.50 16.69
C ALA A 223 -33.96 0.30 18.12
N ALA A 224 -33.42 -0.67 18.88
CA ALA A 224 -33.85 -0.91 20.26
C ALA A 224 -33.57 0.30 21.16
N THR A 225 -32.35 0.87 21.07
CA THR A 225 -31.97 2.05 21.86
C THR A 225 -32.76 3.28 21.45
N ILE A 226 -33.03 3.50 20.16
CA ILE A 226 -33.86 4.59 19.65
C ILE A 226 -35.29 4.44 20.20
N CYS A 227 -35.89 3.24 20.22
CA CYS A 227 -37.19 2.99 20.81
C CYS A 227 -37.23 3.29 22.31
N GLN A 228 -36.20 2.92 23.06
CA GLN A 228 -36.06 3.24 24.47
C GLN A 228 -35.94 4.75 24.67
N ALA A 229 -35.08 5.43 23.94
CA ALA A 229 -34.92 6.87 24.02
C ALA A 229 -36.16 7.64 23.62
N PHE A 230 -36.89 7.17 22.60
CA PHE A 230 -38.19 7.79 22.20
C PHE A 230 -39.27 7.70 23.27
N ARG A 231 -39.29 6.63 24.06
CA ARG A 231 -40.27 6.45 25.16
C ARG A 231 -39.89 7.24 26.41
N ASN A 232 -38.61 7.35 26.72
CA ASN A 232 -38.11 7.86 27.99
C ASN A 232 -37.78 9.36 27.96
N GLN A 233 -37.55 9.94 26.78
CA GLN A 233 -37.08 11.31 26.62
C GLN A 233 -37.97 12.09 25.65
N GLU A 234 -37.99 13.42 25.75
CA GLU A 234 -38.67 14.33 24.83
C GLU A 234 -37.70 14.98 23.85
N GLY A 235 -38.21 15.38 22.67
CA GLY A 235 -37.46 16.05 21.63
C GLY A 235 -37.07 15.14 20.47
N ASP A 236 -36.49 15.73 19.46
CA ASP A 236 -36.04 15.02 18.26
C ASP A 236 -34.77 14.18 18.50
N ILE A 237 -34.66 13.06 17.81
CA ILE A 237 -33.57 12.11 17.94
C ILE A 237 -32.67 12.22 16.72
N LEU A 238 -31.35 12.30 16.95
CA LEU A 238 -30.30 12.11 15.92
C LEU A 238 -29.52 10.85 16.22
N ALA A 239 -29.57 9.88 15.31
CA ALA A 239 -28.91 8.60 15.45
C ALA A 239 -27.77 8.48 14.46
N PHE A 240 -26.54 8.18 14.93
CA PHE A 240 -25.35 8.01 14.11
C PHE A 240 -25.09 6.54 13.78
N LEU A 241 -25.20 6.19 12.51
CA LEU A 241 -24.92 4.85 11.97
C LEU A 241 -23.73 4.89 10.99
N PRO A 242 -22.99 3.77 10.82
CA PRO A 242 -21.78 3.78 10.00
C PRO A 242 -22.06 3.97 8.51
N GLY A 243 -23.21 3.50 7.98
CA GLY A 243 -23.46 3.54 6.55
C GLY A 243 -24.92 3.47 6.13
N GLN A 244 -25.16 3.58 4.82
CA GLN A 244 -26.50 3.55 4.24
C GLN A 244 -27.23 2.22 4.49
N GLY A 245 -26.52 1.08 4.43
CA GLY A 245 -27.13 -0.25 4.62
C GLY A 245 -27.71 -0.39 6.02
N GLU A 246 -26.97 0.03 7.05
CA GLU A 246 -27.41 0.02 8.45
C GLU A 246 -28.55 1.01 8.67
N ILE A 247 -28.52 2.18 8.03
CA ILE A 247 -29.63 3.18 8.08
C ILE A 247 -30.92 2.57 7.53
N MET A 248 -30.90 1.97 6.34
CA MET A 248 -32.08 1.38 5.71
C MET A 248 -32.67 0.25 6.54
N LYS A 249 -31.80 -0.63 7.08
CA LYS A 249 -32.24 -1.72 7.97
C LYS A 249 -32.81 -1.22 9.28
N CYS A 250 -32.19 -0.22 9.89
CA CYS A 250 -32.68 0.43 11.11
C CYS A 250 -34.04 1.14 10.87
N GLU A 251 -34.18 1.84 9.74
CA GLU A 251 -35.45 2.49 9.33
C GLU A 251 -36.58 1.46 9.19
N GLU A 252 -36.32 0.33 8.53
CA GLU A 252 -37.31 -0.77 8.38
C GLU A 252 -37.76 -1.30 9.73
N LEU A 253 -36.83 -1.56 10.66
CA LEU A 253 -37.12 -2.01 12.01
C LEU A 253 -37.95 -0.98 12.79
N LEU A 254 -37.61 0.30 12.72
CA LEU A 254 -38.31 1.37 13.43
C LEU A 254 -39.73 1.62 12.89
N ARG A 255 -39.97 1.52 11.59
CA ARG A 255 -41.30 1.67 10.97
C ARG A 255 -42.29 0.68 11.53
N SER A 256 -41.88 -0.53 11.85
CA SER A 256 -42.75 -1.57 12.44
C SER A 256 -43.09 -1.31 13.90
N VAL A 257 -42.19 -0.65 14.67
CA VAL A 257 -42.34 -0.50 16.15
C VAL A 257 -42.79 0.90 16.55
N LEU A 258 -42.49 1.94 15.80
CA LEU A 258 -42.81 3.35 16.07
C LEU A 258 -43.57 4.01 14.90
N PRO A 259 -44.83 3.62 14.64
CA PRO A 259 -45.59 4.17 13.52
C PRO A 259 -45.94 5.66 13.68
N SER A 260 -45.86 6.21 14.90
CA SER A 260 -46.10 7.63 15.21
C SER A 260 -44.88 8.54 15.00
N ALA A 261 -43.67 7.96 14.77
CA ALA A 261 -42.45 8.74 14.55
C ALA A 261 -42.23 9.04 13.08
N THR A 262 -41.79 10.24 12.77
CA THR A 262 -41.37 10.59 11.40
C THR A 262 -39.89 10.30 11.24
N LEU A 263 -39.57 9.33 10.36
CA LEU A 263 -38.21 8.87 10.12
C LEU A 263 -37.59 9.60 8.91
N TYR A 264 -36.38 10.15 9.09
CA TYR A 264 -35.60 10.81 8.04
C TYR A 264 -34.21 10.18 7.93
N PRO A 265 -33.95 9.39 6.88
CA PRO A 265 -32.58 8.99 6.56
C PRO A 265 -31.77 10.22 6.10
N LEU A 266 -30.47 10.28 6.50
CA LEU A 266 -29.55 11.37 6.12
C LEU A 266 -28.16 10.82 5.82
N TYR A 267 -27.85 10.73 4.53
CA TYR A 267 -26.53 10.31 4.01
C TYR A 267 -26.19 11.03 2.71
N GLY A 268 -24.92 11.01 2.31
CA GLY A 268 -24.39 11.84 1.21
C GLY A 268 -25.08 11.69 -0.14
N ASN A 269 -25.54 10.49 -0.50
CA ASN A 269 -26.15 10.18 -1.79
C ASN A 269 -27.67 10.45 -1.88
N LEU A 270 -28.24 11.08 -0.87
CA LEU A 270 -29.65 11.51 -0.93
C LEU A 270 -29.83 12.73 -1.83
N SER A 271 -31.03 12.83 -2.44
CA SER A 271 -31.38 14.05 -3.18
C SER A 271 -31.37 15.28 -2.26
N PRO A 272 -31.00 16.48 -2.77
CA PRO A 272 -30.99 17.72 -1.98
C PRO A 272 -32.30 18.02 -1.27
N GLU A 273 -33.42 17.65 -1.85
CA GLU A 273 -34.76 17.83 -1.26
C GLU A 273 -34.95 16.98 -0.01
N LYS A 274 -34.56 15.67 -0.08
CA LYS A 274 -34.65 14.77 1.08
C LYS A 274 -33.69 15.18 2.18
N GLN A 275 -32.47 15.65 1.82
CA GLN A 275 -31.53 16.18 2.79
C GLN A 275 -32.08 17.43 3.49
N ARG A 276 -32.70 18.37 2.77
CA ARG A 276 -33.37 19.57 3.36
C ARG A 276 -34.47 19.18 4.33
N LEU A 277 -35.32 18.20 3.99
CA LEU A 277 -36.39 17.72 4.86
C LEU A 277 -35.84 17.13 6.16
N ALA A 278 -34.73 16.37 6.11
CA ALA A 278 -34.10 15.81 7.28
C ALA A 278 -33.50 16.90 8.20
N ILE A 279 -33.05 18.01 7.65
CA ILE A 279 -32.43 19.13 8.39
C ILE A 279 -33.47 20.12 8.93
N ALA A 280 -34.56 20.34 8.20
CA ALA A 280 -35.63 21.31 8.58
C ALA A 280 -36.18 21.04 9.96
N PRO A 281 -36.64 22.06 10.72
CA PRO A 281 -37.29 21.87 12.02
C PRO A 281 -38.56 20.99 11.91
N SER A 282 -38.85 20.26 12.97
CA SER A 282 -40.08 19.45 13.07
C SER A 282 -41.30 20.33 13.05
N LYS A 283 -42.41 19.86 12.47
CA LYS A 283 -43.68 20.55 12.55
C LYS A 283 -44.23 20.51 13.97
N PRO A 284 -44.99 21.50 14.38
CA PRO A 284 -45.63 21.49 15.70
C PRO A 284 -46.42 20.20 15.92
N GLY A 285 -46.12 19.48 17.02
CA GLY A 285 -46.76 18.22 17.36
C GLY A 285 -46.14 16.96 16.71
N GLU A 286 -45.21 17.11 15.79
CA GLU A 286 -44.42 16.01 15.23
C GLU A 286 -43.10 15.81 15.97
N ARG A 287 -42.68 14.56 16.07
CA ARG A 287 -41.41 14.17 16.67
C ARG A 287 -40.61 13.40 15.64
N LYS A 288 -39.40 13.90 15.31
CA LYS A 288 -38.60 13.38 14.22
C LYS A 288 -37.43 12.53 14.74
N ILE A 289 -37.10 11.50 13.98
CA ILE A 289 -35.92 10.69 14.17
C ILE A 289 -35.07 10.78 12.90
N VAL A 290 -33.88 11.34 13.01
CA VAL A 290 -32.92 11.43 11.89
C VAL A 290 -31.88 10.31 12.03
N LEU A 291 -31.85 9.41 11.04
CA LEU A 291 -30.88 8.33 10.95
C LEU A 291 -29.73 8.79 10.04
N ALA A 292 -28.59 9.14 10.60
CA ALA A 292 -27.52 9.82 9.89
C ALA A 292 -26.20 9.03 9.84
N THR A 293 -25.47 9.16 8.74
CA THR A 293 -24.04 8.88 8.70
C THR A 293 -23.25 10.04 9.35
N PRO A 294 -21.90 9.98 9.46
CA PRO A 294 -21.10 11.11 9.95
C PRO A 294 -21.32 12.45 9.24
N ILE A 295 -22.10 12.51 8.17
CA ILE A 295 -22.47 13.77 7.50
C ILE A 295 -23.14 14.78 8.45
N ALA A 296 -23.82 14.29 9.49
CA ALA A 296 -24.48 15.13 10.50
C ALA A 296 -23.58 15.46 11.70
N GLU A 297 -22.29 15.10 11.66
CA GLU A 297 -21.36 15.26 12.80
C GLU A 297 -20.90 16.71 12.99
N THR A 298 -20.61 17.45 11.89
CA THR A 298 -20.01 18.78 11.95
C THR A 298 -20.87 19.88 11.33
N SER A 299 -20.70 20.21 10.10
CA SER A 299 -21.18 21.44 9.42
C SER A 299 -22.71 21.61 9.31
N LEU A 300 -23.53 20.58 9.57
CA LEU A 300 -24.99 20.66 9.44
C LEU A 300 -25.66 20.93 10.79
N THR A 301 -26.46 21.97 10.89
CA THR A 301 -27.32 22.20 12.08
C THR A 301 -28.68 21.59 11.83
N ILE A 302 -29.05 20.60 12.63
CA ILE A 302 -30.41 20.02 12.67
C ILE A 302 -31.11 20.61 13.87
N GLU A 303 -32.13 21.41 13.61
CA GLU A 303 -32.90 22.05 14.72
C GLU A 303 -33.77 21.04 15.44
N GLY A 304 -34.01 21.24 16.75
CA GLY A 304 -34.88 20.41 17.56
C GLY A 304 -34.26 19.18 18.21
N VAL A 305 -33.01 18.83 17.86
CA VAL A 305 -32.30 17.65 18.39
C VAL A 305 -32.00 17.85 19.89
N ARG A 306 -32.55 16.95 20.75
CA ARG A 306 -32.24 16.85 22.18
C ARG A 306 -31.67 15.50 22.58
N ILE A 307 -31.79 14.50 21.69
CA ILE A 307 -31.35 13.15 21.97
C ILE A 307 -30.40 12.72 20.87
N VAL A 308 -29.24 12.22 21.28
CA VAL A 308 -28.26 11.59 20.37
C VAL A 308 -28.16 10.11 20.69
N VAL A 309 -28.16 9.25 19.67
CA VAL A 309 -27.87 7.82 19.80
C VAL A 309 -26.70 7.51 18.91
N ASP A 310 -25.59 7.08 19.49
CA ASP A 310 -24.32 6.91 18.75
C ASP A 310 -23.88 5.45 18.76
N SER A 311 -23.69 4.87 17.57
CA SER A 311 -23.18 3.50 17.40
C SER A 311 -21.69 3.37 17.76
N GLY A 312 -20.94 4.47 17.82
CA GLY A 312 -19.48 4.43 18.01
C GLY A 312 -18.71 3.96 16.76
N LEU A 313 -19.38 3.88 15.61
CA LEU A 313 -18.81 3.37 14.36
C LEU A 313 -18.90 4.42 13.24
N CYS A 314 -17.95 4.34 12.31
CA CYS A 314 -17.97 5.07 11.05
C CYS A 314 -17.37 4.22 9.92
N ARG A 315 -17.65 4.61 8.67
CA ARG A 315 -16.95 4.06 7.50
C ARG A 315 -15.79 4.97 7.13
N LYS A 316 -14.61 4.37 7.02
CA LYS A 316 -13.37 5.04 6.59
C LYS A 316 -12.90 4.42 5.29
N LEU A 317 -12.46 5.27 4.35
CA LEU A 317 -11.76 4.80 3.16
C LEU A 317 -10.31 4.50 3.54
N VAL A 318 -9.86 3.26 3.28
CA VAL A 318 -8.50 2.78 3.57
C VAL A 318 -7.86 2.36 2.26
N TYR A 319 -6.67 2.87 2.02
CA TYR A 319 -5.87 2.50 0.85
C TYR A 319 -4.97 1.30 1.18
N ASP A 320 -5.11 0.21 0.45
CA ASP A 320 -4.22 -0.94 0.55
C ASP A 320 -3.06 -0.78 -0.45
N ALA A 321 -1.91 -0.41 0.06
CA ALA A 321 -0.69 -0.21 -0.72
C ALA A 321 -0.24 -1.44 -1.53
N ARG A 322 -0.58 -2.67 -1.08
CA ARG A 322 -0.20 -3.92 -1.78
C ARG A 322 -1.04 -4.16 -3.04
N THR A 323 -2.24 -3.67 -3.06
CA THR A 323 -3.20 -3.91 -4.14
C THR A 323 -3.49 -2.68 -4.98
N GLY A 324 -3.09 -1.48 -4.50
CA GLY A 324 -3.41 -0.20 -5.13
C GLY A 324 -4.89 0.11 -5.12
N LEU A 325 -5.66 -0.47 -4.20
CA LEU A 325 -7.11 -0.31 -4.09
C LEU A 325 -7.49 0.35 -2.78
N SER A 326 -8.46 1.27 -2.87
CA SER A 326 -9.12 1.81 -1.69
C SER A 326 -10.43 1.04 -1.44
N HIS A 327 -10.68 0.70 -0.18
CA HIS A 327 -11.91 0.05 0.25
C HIS A 327 -12.49 0.73 1.49
N LEU A 328 -13.82 0.63 1.65
CA LEU A 328 -14.50 1.17 2.83
C LEU A 328 -14.44 0.14 3.96
N GLU A 329 -13.84 0.53 5.07
CA GLU A 329 -13.79 -0.25 6.30
C GLU A 329 -14.68 0.38 7.38
N THR A 330 -15.42 -0.46 8.14
CA THR A 330 -16.15 0.00 9.32
C THR A 330 -15.21 -0.04 10.53
N VAL A 331 -14.90 1.13 11.07
CA VAL A 331 -13.97 1.34 12.18
C VAL A 331 -14.66 1.99 13.37
N ARG A 332 -14.07 1.88 14.56
CA ARG A 332 -14.49 2.67 15.72
C ARG A 332 -14.11 4.14 15.52
N ILE A 333 -14.94 5.03 16.04
CA ILE A 333 -14.67 6.47 16.06
C ILE A 333 -13.62 6.83 17.11
N SER A 334 -13.09 8.04 17.03
CA SER A 334 -12.23 8.63 18.05
C SER A 334 -13.06 9.36 19.15
N GLN A 335 -12.44 9.65 20.27
CA GLN A 335 -13.10 10.34 21.41
C GLN A 335 -13.56 11.76 21.05
N ASP A 336 -12.80 12.48 20.22
CA ASP A 336 -13.18 13.80 19.70
C ASP A 336 -14.45 13.70 18.84
N MET A 337 -14.57 12.69 17.95
CA MET A 337 -15.78 12.43 17.16
C MET A 337 -16.98 12.12 18.08
N ALA A 338 -16.79 11.26 19.08
CA ALA A 338 -17.83 10.94 20.08
C ALA A 338 -18.30 12.20 20.82
N THR A 339 -17.36 13.08 21.17
CA THR A 339 -17.67 14.36 21.84
C THR A 339 -18.42 15.33 20.92
N GLN A 340 -18.04 15.42 19.65
CA GLN A 340 -18.75 16.25 18.66
C GLN A 340 -20.19 15.77 18.42
N ARG A 341 -20.37 14.43 18.26
CA ARG A 341 -21.71 13.83 18.11
C ARG A 341 -22.57 14.08 19.34
N ARG A 342 -22.02 13.86 20.53
CA ARG A 342 -22.68 14.19 21.79
C ARG A 342 -23.13 15.64 21.85
N GLY A 343 -22.26 16.56 21.44
CA GLY A 343 -22.54 18.01 21.45
C GLY A 343 -23.75 18.42 20.63
N ARG A 344 -24.26 17.56 19.73
CA ARG A 344 -25.49 17.82 18.98
C ARG A 344 -26.74 17.89 19.86
N ALA A 345 -26.75 17.16 20.98
CA ALA A 345 -27.89 17.14 21.92
C ALA A 345 -28.02 18.40 22.78
N GLY A 346 -26.94 19.15 23.01
CA GLY A 346 -26.87 20.29 23.93
C GLY A 346 -26.87 21.67 23.27
N ARG A 347 -27.35 21.84 22.05
CA ARG A 347 -27.32 23.14 21.34
C ARG A 347 -28.39 24.11 21.76
N ILE A 348 -29.59 23.65 22.04
CA ILE A 348 -30.77 24.50 22.31
C ILE A 348 -31.13 24.42 23.75
N THR A 349 -31.12 23.24 24.33
CA THR A 349 -31.48 22.94 25.74
C THR A 349 -30.63 21.78 26.25
N SER A 350 -30.80 21.41 27.53
CA SER A 350 -30.20 20.18 28.05
C SER A 350 -30.67 18.96 27.23
N GLY A 351 -29.76 18.02 27.00
CA GLY A 351 -30.00 16.85 26.18
C GLY A 351 -29.45 15.56 26.76
N VAL A 352 -29.63 14.45 26.03
CA VAL A 352 -29.18 13.11 26.42
C VAL A 352 -28.44 12.47 25.25
N CYS A 353 -27.31 11.80 25.53
CA CYS A 353 -26.54 11.04 24.56
C CYS A 353 -26.43 9.57 25.00
N TYR A 354 -26.99 8.67 24.21
CA TYR A 354 -26.82 7.23 24.35
C TYR A 354 -25.63 6.75 23.54
N ARG A 355 -24.65 6.13 24.18
CA ARG A 355 -23.46 5.54 23.58
C ARG A 355 -23.57 4.02 23.58
N LEU A 356 -23.52 3.39 22.40
CA LEU A 356 -23.65 1.93 22.26
C LEU A 356 -22.31 1.23 22.49
N TRP A 357 -21.55 1.67 23.46
CA TRP A 357 -20.31 1.07 23.94
C TRP A 357 -20.11 1.33 25.43
N THR A 358 -19.21 0.58 26.04
CA THR A 358 -18.90 0.71 27.46
C THR A 358 -17.97 1.90 27.75
N GLN A 359 -18.05 2.46 28.94
CA GLN A 359 -17.13 3.52 29.36
C GLN A 359 -15.66 3.08 29.32
N THR A 360 -15.38 1.80 29.61
CA THR A 360 -14.02 1.22 29.50
C THR A 360 -13.54 1.23 28.05
N SER A 361 -14.38 0.86 27.10
CA SER A 361 -14.05 0.85 25.68
C SER A 361 -13.78 2.25 25.12
N GLU A 362 -14.38 3.28 25.70
CA GLU A 362 -14.09 4.66 25.31
C GLU A 362 -12.64 5.06 25.59
N HIS A 363 -12.08 4.65 26.72
CA HIS A 363 -10.67 4.92 27.04
C HIS A 363 -9.68 4.23 26.10
N LEU A 364 -10.14 3.19 25.38
CA LEU A 364 -9.33 2.50 24.37
C LEU A 364 -9.48 3.11 22.95
N MET A 365 -10.42 4.05 22.76
CA MET A 365 -10.55 4.77 21.49
C MET A 365 -9.42 5.78 21.33
N PRO A 366 -8.92 6.00 20.09
CA PRO A 366 -7.98 7.08 19.81
C PRO A 366 -8.54 8.41 20.33
N GLU A 367 -7.70 9.23 20.94
CA GLU A 367 -8.13 10.56 21.45
C GLU A 367 -8.62 11.46 20.32
N GLN A 368 -7.91 11.46 19.19
CA GLN A 368 -8.19 12.28 18.03
C GLN A 368 -8.29 11.45 16.76
N ARG A 369 -8.98 12.00 15.77
CA ARG A 369 -9.05 11.47 14.41
C ARG A 369 -7.66 11.49 13.77
N LEU A 370 -7.24 10.35 13.19
CA LEU A 370 -6.01 10.31 12.40
C LEU A 370 -6.21 11.11 11.10
N PRO A 371 -5.21 11.94 10.73
CA PRO A 371 -5.22 12.64 9.44
C PRO A 371 -5.38 11.67 8.27
N GLU A 372 -6.23 12.02 7.30
CA GLU A 372 -6.55 11.17 6.15
C GLU A 372 -5.29 10.87 5.30
N ILE A 373 -4.35 11.83 5.27
CA ILE A 373 -3.08 11.73 4.53
C ILE A 373 -2.23 10.49 4.90
N LEU A 374 -2.45 9.91 6.09
CA LEU A 374 -1.70 8.73 6.56
C LEU A 374 -2.18 7.42 5.90
N ASP A 375 -3.46 7.35 5.49
CA ASP A 375 -4.10 6.11 5.04
C ASP A 375 -4.70 6.22 3.62
N ALA A 376 -4.57 7.36 2.95
CA ALA A 376 -5.18 7.61 1.65
C ALA A 376 -4.24 7.28 0.47
N ASP A 377 -4.82 7.17 -0.73
CA ASP A 377 -4.10 7.23 -2.00
C ASP A 377 -3.56 8.65 -2.22
N LEU A 378 -2.26 8.78 -2.36
CA LEU A 378 -1.59 10.07 -2.52
C LEU A 378 -1.36 10.47 -3.98
N SER A 379 -1.88 9.72 -4.96
CA SER A 379 -1.58 9.97 -6.39
C SER A 379 -2.06 11.34 -6.87
N SER A 380 -3.27 11.75 -6.47
CA SER A 380 -3.78 13.11 -6.81
C SER A 380 -2.97 14.19 -6.12
N LEU A 381 -2.62 14.00 -4.85
CA LEU A 381 -1.82 14.93 -4.06
C LEU A 381 -0.42 15.14 -4.68
N VAL A 382 0.27 14.06 -5.04
CA VAL A 382 1.61 14.16 -5.67
C VAL A 382 1.54 14.82 -7.03
N LEU A 383 0.50 14.57 -7.83
CA LEU A 383 0.30 15.24 -9.11
C LEU A 383 0.05 16.74 -8.93
N ASP A 384 -0.76 17.16 -7.96
CA ASP A 384 -1.04 18.55 -7.66
C ASP A 384 0.23 19.29 -7.17
N ILE A 385 1.04 18.65 -6.33
CA ILE A 385 2.33 19.19 -5.87
C ILE A 385 3.31 19.37 -7.03
N ALA A 386 3.42 18.37 -7.91
CA ALA A 386 4.28 18.47 -9.09
C ALA A 386 3.79 19.55 -10.05
N ALA A 387 2.47 19.73 -10.19
CA ALA A 387 1.87 20.80 -10.99
C ALA A 387 2.05 22.20 -10.37
N PHE A 388 2.13 22.29 -9.05
CA PHE A 388 2.50 23.52 -8.33
C PHE A 388 3.96 23.92 -8.55
N GLY A 389 4.82 22.98 -8.99
CA GLY A 389 6.23 23.21 -9.27
C GLY A 389 7.19 22.66 -8.20
N GLU A 390 6.70 21.87 -7.23
CA GLU A 390 7.54 21.22 -6.23
C GLU A 390 7.75 19.74 -6.60
N ASN A 391 9.00 19.33 -6.78
CA ASN A 391 9.34 17.98 -7.19
C ASN A 391 9.57 17.03 -6.00
N LYS A 392 9.70 17.57 -4.79
CA LYS A 392 9.97 16.82 -3.55
C LYS A 392 8.84 17.06 -2.55
N PRO A 393 7.78 16.25 -2.57
CA PRO A 393 6.62 16.43 -1.71
C PRO A 393 6.94 16.54 -0.22
N GLU A 394 8.02 15.91 0.24
CA GLU A 394 8.47 15.94 1.64
C GLU A 394 9.01 17.30 2.11
N LEU A 395 9.36 18.21 1.19
CA LEU A 395 9.88 19.53 1.52
C LEU A 395 8.80 20.58 1.83
N LEU A 396 7.54 20.30 1.49
CA LEU A 396 6.43 21.19 1.82
C LEU A 396 6.30 21.32 3.36
N PRO A 397 5.85 22.49 3.85
CA PRO A 397 5.66 22.75 5.28
C PRO A 397 4.41 22.03 5.83
N TRP A 398 4.45 20.71 5.87
CA TRP A 398 3.35 19.87 6.33
C TRP A 398 3.06 20.04 7.82
N LEU A 399 1.80 19.96 8.20
CA LEU A 399 1.41 19.75 9.60
C LEU A 399 1.60 18.28 10.02
N THR A 400 1.30 17.36 9.10
CA THR A 400 1.58 15.93 9.26
C THR A 400 2.24 15.43 7.99
N LEU A 401 3.44 14.88 8.10
CA LEU A 401 4.21 14.40 6.94
C LEU A 401 3.55 13.17 6.31
N PRO A 402 3.34 13.15 4.97
CA PRO A 402 2.84 11.98 4.28
C PRO A 402 3.77 10.77 4.45
N PRO A 403 3.25 9.52 4.55
CA PRO A 403 4.07 8.32 4.65
C PRO A 403 4.92 8.11 3.39
N LYS A 404 6.23 7.90 3.57
CA LYS A 404 7.17 7.69 2.45
C LYS A 404 6.74 6.55 1.52
N GLY A 405 6.27 5.43 2.08
CA GLY A 405 5.81 4.29 1.28
C GLY A 405 4.65 4.65 0.34
N ASN A 406 3.67 5.43 0.82
CA ASN A 406 2.52 5.86 0.00
C ASN A 406 2.96 6.89 -1.06
N LEU A 407 3.92 7.76 -0.75
CA LEU A 407 4.50 8.69 -1.73
C LEU A 407 5.21 7.94 -2.87
N VAL A 408 6.03 6.92 -2.56
CA VAL A 408 6.70 6.07 -3.56
C VAL A 408 5.69 5.43 -4.50
N LEU A 409 4.65 4.82 -3.95
CA LEU A 409 3.60 4.17 -4.73
C LEU A 409 2.85 5.15 -5.63
N ALA A 410 2.53 6.33 -5.11
CA ALA A 410 1.89 7.40 -5.87
C ALA A 410 2.77 7.86 -7.05
N GLN A 411 4.07 8.07 -6.82
CA GLN A 411 5.02 8.44 -7.87
C GLN A 411 5.18 7.33 -8.93
N GLN A 412 5.32 6.07 -8.50
CA GLN A 412 5.37 4.93 -9.43
C GLN A 412 4.13 4.85 -10.31
N LEU A 413 2.95 5.04 -9.71
CA LEU A 413 1.71 5.11 -10.47
C LEU A 413 1.74 6.26 -11.48
N LEU A 414 2.10 7.47 -11.06
CA LEU A 414 2.13 8.64 -11.94
C LEU A 414 3.16 8.50 -13.07
N MET A 415 4.29 7.85 -12.81
CA MET A 415 5.27 7.49 -13.85
C MET A 415 4.68 6.47 -14.83
N SER A 416 3.98 5.44 -14.34
CA SER A 416 3.32 4.45 -15.21
C SER A 416 2.22 5.05 -16.09
N LEU A 417 1.58 6.12 -15.62
CA LEU A 417 0.60 6.90 -16.37
C LEU A 417 1.23 7.99 -17.28
N ASN A 418 2.57 8.07 -17.33
CA ASN A 418 3.32 9.12 -18.04
C ASN A 418 3.01 10.55 -17.57
N ALA A 419 2.58 10.69 -16.29
CA ALA A 419 2.33 11.99 -15.68
C ALA A 419 3.59 12.64 -15.10
N LEU A 420 4.55 11.81 -14.66
CA LEU A 420 5.85 12.21 -14.14
C LEU A 420 6.98 11.51 -14.93
N THR A 421 8.11 12.19 -15.10
CA THR A 421 9.36 11.59 -15.57
C THR A 421 10.25 11.26 -14.38
N PRO A 422 10.96 10.11 -14.37
CA PRO A 422 11.94 9.82 -13.33
C PRO A 422 13.08 10.85 -13.36
N ASP A 423 13.56 11.25 -12.21
CA ASP A 423 14.76 12.08 -12.10
C ASP A 423 16.01 11.24 -12.36
N HIS A 424 17.13 11.87 -12.77
CA HIS A 424 18.36 11.18 -13.10
C HIS A 424 19.02 10.47 -11.91
N ASP A 425 18.68 10.85 -10.69
CA ASP A 425 19.11 10.16 -9.45
C ASP A 425 18.16 9.01 -9.14
N ALA A 426 18.56 7.79 -9.46
CA ALA A 426 17.81 6.55 -9.27
C ALA A 426 17.36 6.27 -7.81
N HIS A 427 17.80 7.08 -6.84
CA HIS A 427 17.46 6.98 -5.42
C HIS A 427 16.62 8.15 -4.89
N ALA A 428 16.34 9.18 -5.71
CA ALA A 428 15.53 10.31 -5.30
C ALA A 428 14.04 10.02 -5.54
N LEU A 429 13.22 10.22 -4.52
CA LEU A 429 11.76 10.28 -4.59
C LEU A 429 11.34 11.59 -5.26
N SER A 430 11.74 11.81 -6.51
CA SER A 430 11.48 13.04 -7.25
C SER A 430 11.17 12.72 -8.70
N GLY A 431 10.22 13.44 -9.28
CA GLY A 431 9.86 13.33 -10.67
C GLY A 431 9.28 14.62 -11.18
N SER A 432 9.75 15.10 -12.33
CA SER A 432 9.22 16.30 -12.94
C SER A 432 7.92 16.00 -13.67
N ILE A 433 6.95 16.94 -13.59
CA ILE A 433 5.67 16.80 -14.28
C ILE A 433 5.86 16.86 -15.80
N THR A 434 5.19 15.96 -16.51
CA THR A 434 5.16 15.94 -17.97
C THR A 434 4.09 16.92 -18.52
N ALA A 435 4.12 17.20 -19.82
CA ALA A 435 3.05 17.94 -20.50
C ALA A 435 1.70 17.21 -20.37
N GLU A 436 1.72 15.87 -20.37
CA GLU A 436 0.52 15.04 -20.16
C GLU A 436 0.06 15.13 -18.71
N GLY A 437 0.97 15.04 -17.72
CA GLY A 437 0.67 15.25 -16.32
C GLY A 437 0.06 16.62 -16.03
N SER A 438 0.58 17.67 -16.64
CA SER A 438 0.00 19.03 -16.52
C SER A 438 -1.44 19.12 -17.04
N ARG A 439 -1.75 18.42 -18.14
CA ARG A 439 -3.14 18.31 -18.64
C ARG A 439 -4.03 17.50 -17.70
N MET A 440 -3.50 16.42 -17.11
CA MET A 440 -4.21 15.61 -16.13
C MET A 440 -4.55 16.40 -14.86
N ALA A 441 -3.64 17.22 -14.34
CA ALA A 441 -3.84 18.05 -13.16
C ALA A 441 -4.95 19.10 -13.31
N GLN A 442 -5.29 19.48 -14.56
CA GLN A 442 -6.40 20.40 -14.83
C GLN A 442 -7.79 19.78 -14.64
N LEU A 443 -7.89 18.44 -14.65
CA LEU A 443 -9.17 17.74 -14.52
C LEU A 443 -9.50 17.43 -13.06
N PRO A 444 -10.76 17.65 -12.62
CA PRO A 444 -11.18 17.45 -11.23
C PRO A 444 -11.46 15.97 -10.89
N CYS A 445 -10.53 15.07 -11.20
CA CYS A 445 -10.69 13.65 -11.01
C CYS A 445 -9.35 12.99 -10.66
N HIS A 446 -9.42 11.72 -10.28
CA HIS A 446 -8.23 10.93 -10.05
C HIS A 446 -7.34 10.86 -11.30
N PRO A 447 -5.98 10.86 -11.17
CA PRO A 447 -5.05 10.84 -12.31
C PRO A 447 -5.33 9.72 -13.32
N ARG A 448 -5.73 8.53 -12.89
CA ARG A 448 -6.12 7.42 -13.76
C ARG A 448 -7.28 7.77 -14.70
N ILE A 449 -8.30 8.42 -14.15
CA ILE A 449 -9.48 8.85 -14.91
C ILE A 449 -9.10 9.99 -15.86
N ALA A 450 -8.29 10.92 -15.40
CA ALA A 450 -7.75 11.99 -16.25
C ALA A 450 -6.94 11.41 -17.42
N LYS A 451 -6.06 10.43 -17.19
CA LYS A 451 -5.29 9.73 -18.21
C LYS A 451 -6.20 9.14 -19.29
N MET A 452 -7.22 8.40 -18.91
CA MET A 452 -8.21 7.83 -19.84
C MET A 452 -8.83 8.88 -20.77
N MET A 453 -9.28 10.01 -20.19
CA MET A 453 -9.96 11.07 -20.95
C MET A 453 -9.02 11.81 -21.91
N ILE A 454 -7.76 12.05 -21.52
CA ILE A 454 -6.82 12.84 -22.35
C ILE A 454 -6.04 12.02 -23.38
N SER A 455 -5.96 10.69 -23.20
CA SER A 455 -5.22 9.78 -24.08
C SER A 455 -6.11 9.12 -25.15
N SER A 456 -7.38 9.47 -25.19
CA SER A 456 -8.32 8.95 -26.21
C SER A 456 -8.02 9.52 -27.60
N ASP A 457 -8.05 8.68 -28.64
CA ASP A 457 -7.54 8.98 -29.97
C ASP A 457 -8.49 9.82 -30.85
N SER A 458 -9.77 9.87 -30.49
CA SER A 458 -10.79 10.58 -31.25
C SER A 458 -11.77 11.38 -30.39
N PRO A 459 -12.45 12.39 -30.91
CA PRO A 459 -13.51 13.09 -30.16
C PRO A 459 -14.65 12.17 -29.68
N ALA A 460 -14.98 11.14 -30.45
CA ALA A 460 -15.99 10.14 -30.05
C ALA A 460 -15.51 9.28 -28.89
N SER A 461 -14.26 8.78 -28.96
CA SER A 461 -13.60 8.06 -27.87
C SER A 461 -13.47 8.92 -26.61
N GLN A 462 -13.12 10.22 -26.76
CA GLN A 462 -13.06 11.14 -25.62
C GLN A 462 -14.45 11.37 -25.00
N ALA A 463 -15.51 11.47 -25.80
CA ALA A 463 -16.88 11.60 -25.31
C ALA A 463 -17.29 10.34 -24.53
N LEU A 464 -16.92 9.16 -25.02
CA LEU A 464 -17.14 7.88 -24.34
C LEU A 464 -16.34 7.81 -23.03
N ALA A 465 -15.07 8.25 -23.03
CA ALA A 465 -14.25 8.31 -21.82
C ALA A 465 -14.86 9.23 -20.74
N CYS A 466 -15.49 10.36 -21.13
CA CYS A 466 -16.24 11.23 -20.21
C CYS A 466 -17.48 10.51 -19.61
N ASP A 467 -18.17 9.69 -20.40
CA ASP A 467 -19.32 8.92 -19.93
C ASP A 467 -18.85 7.83 -18.93
N ILE A 468 -17.75 7.12 -19.23
CA ILE A 468 -17.11 6.14 -18.34
C ILE A 468 -16.65 6.81 -17.04
N ALA A 469 -15.95 7.95 -17.14
CA ALA A 469 -15.45 8.70 -15.97
C ALA A 469 -16.62 9.08 -15.03
N ALA A 470 -17.71 9.60 -15.57
CA ALA A 470 -18.88 9.96 -14.78
C ALA A 470 -19.55 8.77 -14.11
N LEU A 471 -19.56 7.61 -14.77
CA LEU A 471 -20.12 6.38 -14.20
C LEU A 471 -19.24 5.82 -13.06
N LEU A 472 -17.91 5.93 -13.18
CA LEU A 472 -16.97 5.47 -12.16
C LEU A 472 -16.94 6.36 -10.90
N GLU A 473 -17.36 7.61 -11.01
CA GLU A 473 -17.39 8.57 -9.90
C GLU A 473 -18.70 8.57 -9.10
N GLU A 474 -19.77 8.02 -9.64
CA GLU A 474 -21.08 7.98 -9.00
C GLU A 474 -21.48 6.54 -8.67
N LYS A 475 -22.44 6.40 -7.78
CA LYS A 475 -22.98 5.07 -7.48
C LYS A 475 -23.66 4.48 -8.70
N ASP A 476 -23.35 3.22 -9.02
CA ASP A 476 -23.98 2.51 -10.12
C ASP A 476 -25.52 2.46 -9.95
N PRO A 477 -26.28 3.05 -10.89
CA PRO A 477 -27.74 3.04 -10.83
C PRO A 477 -28.38 1.67 -10.96
N MET A 478 -27.68 0.66 -11.51
CA MET A 478 -28.21 -0.70 -11.65
C MET A 478 -28.06 -1.49 -10.36
N GLY A 479 -27.01 -1.24 -9.57
CA GLY A 479 -26.75 -1.94 -8.31
C GLY A 479 -25.64 -3.00 -8.43
N GLU A 480 -25.19 -3.50 -7.29
CA GLU A 480 -24.00 -4.36 -7.17
C GLU A 480 -24.25 -5.84 -7.51
N ASN A 481 -25.51 -6.25 -7.65
CA ASN A 481 -25.90 -7.64 -7.94
C ASN A 481 -26.34 -7.88 -9.40
N GLU A 482 -26.26 -6.84 -10.23
CA GLU A 482 -26.53 -6.93 -11.65
C GLU A 482 -25.26 -7.35 -12.41
N ASP A 483 -25.43 -7.68 -13.69
CA ASP A 483 -24.34 -8.00 -14.62
C ASP A 483 -23.18 -6.96 -14.54
N SER A 484 -21.94 -7.41 -14.61
CA SER A 484 -20.77 -6.53 -14.50
C SER A 484 -20.41 -5.77 -15.78
N ASP A 485 -21.20 -5.88 -16.84
CA ASP A 485 -20.96 -5.22 -18.13
C ASP A 485 -21.09 -3.69 -18.04
N MET A 486 -19.97 -2.99 -18.24
CA MET A 486 -19.89 -1.54 -18.34
C MET A 486 -20.58 -1.01 -19.59
N THR A 487 -20.49 -1.74 -20.71
CA THR A 487 -21.06 -1.34 -22.01
C THR A 487 -22.58 -1.25 -21.96
N LEU A 488 -23.20 -2.16 -21.20
CA LEU A 488 -24.65 -2.15 -20.95
C LEU A 488 -25.07 -0.86 -20.25
N ARG A 489 -24.33 -0.43 -19.19
CA ARG A 489 -24.63 0.79 -18.44
C ARG A 489 -24.51 2.05 -19.31
N LEU A 490 -23.46 2.11 -20.10
CA LEU A 490 -23.23 3.22 -21.03
C LEU A 490 -24.31 3.28 -22.12
N SER A 491 -24.74 2.16 -22.65
CA SER A 491 -25.83 2.05 -23.63
C SER A 491 -27.16 2.55 -23.06
N ILE A 492 -27.47 2.19 -21.81
CA ILE A 492 -28.64 2.70 -21.10
C ILE A 492 -28.57 4.21 -20.90
N LEU A 493 -27.40 4.74 -20.47
CA LEU A 493 -27.17 6.18 -20.31
C LEU A 493 -27.40 6.94 -21.61
N ARG A 494 -26.81 6.47 -22.73
CA ARG A 494 -26.99 7.10 -24.06
C ARG A 494 -28.46 7.03 -24.51
N SER A 495 -29.12 5.89 -24.36
CA SER A 495 -30.56 5.76 -24.66
C SER A 495 -31.43 6.68 -23.80
N ALA A 496 -31.13 6.83 -22.52
CA ALA A 496 -31.85 7.73 -21.61
C ALA A 496 -31.69 9.22 -22.01
N ARG A 497 -30.48 9.60 -22.46
CA ARG A 497 -30.21 10.93 -23.02
C ARG A 497 -31.02 11.21 -24.29
N CYS A 498 -30.99 10.29 -25.25
CA CYS A 498 -31.76 10.40 -26.49
C CYS A 498 -33.28 10.57 -26.24
N LYS A 499 -33.79 9.79 -25.27
CA LYS A 499 -35.22 9.85 -24.89
C LYS A 499 -35.56 11.00 -23.95
N LYS A 500 -34.59 11.82 -23.52
CA LYS A 500 -34.71 12.89 -22.52
C LYS A 500 -35.35 12.44 -21.23
N ASN A 501 -35.18 11.17 -20.87
CA ASN A 501 -35.68 10.55 -19.62
C ASN A 501 -34.53 9.98 -18.83
N LEU A 502 -33.81 10.84 -18.16
CA LEU A 502 -32.59 10.44 -17.42
C LEU A 502 -32.87 9.77 -16.07
N GLY A 503 -33.96 10.13 -15.38
CA GLY A 503 -34.29 9.55 -14.08
C GLY A 503 -33.07 9.46 -13.13
N ARG A 504 -32.75 8.24 -12.70
CA ARG A 504 -31.60 7.96 -11.82
C ARG A 504 -30.23 8.18 -12.48
N TRP A 505 -30.16 8.30 -13.81
CA TRP A 505 -28.94 8.58 -14.57
C TRP A 505 -28.60 10.07 -14.70
N ASN A 506 -29.49 10.95 -14.22
CA ASN A 506 -29.37 12.41 -14.43
C ASN A 506 -28.05 12.95 -13.88
N ARG A 507 -27.63 12.47 -12.69
CA ARG A 507 -26.40 12.93 -12.07
C ARG A 507 -25.16 12.55 -12.89
N ILE A 508 -25.10 11.31 -13.37
CA ILE A 508 -24.01 10.80 -14.23
C ILE A 508 -23.96 11.59 -15.53
N ALA A 509 -25.11 11.84 -16.17
CA ALA A 509 -25.20 12.64 -17.41
C ALA A 509 -24.69 14.07 -17.21
N GLN A 510 -24.99 14.71 -16.07
CA GLN A 510 -24.48 16.02 -15.71
C GLN A 510 -22.96 16.05 -15.56
N ILE A 511 -22.39 15.09 -14.83
CA ILE A 511 -20.93 14.99 -14.64
C ILE A 511 -20.24 14.77 -15.99
N ALA A 512 -20.74 13.85 -16.82
CA ALA A 512 -20.22 13.61 -18.16
C ALA A 512 -20.27 14.88 -19.04
N GLN A 513 -21.35 15.65 -18.92
CA GLN A 513 -21.48 16.94 -19.64
C GLN A 513 -20.43 17.94 -19.15
N GLU A 514 -20.16 18.04 -17.84
CA GLU A 514 -19.15 18.98 -17.34
C GLU A 514 -17.74 18.57 -17.80
N TYR A 515 -17.40 17.27 -17.81
CA TYR A 515 -16.12 16.80 -18.37
C TYR A 515 -15.99 17.14 -19.86
N ARG A 516 -17.07 16.91 -20.67
CA ARG A 516 -17.06 17.28 -22.09
C ARG A 516 -16.90 18.78 -22.30
N LYS A 517 -17.52 19.63 -21.46
CA LYS A 517 -17.30 21.09 -21.50
C LYS A 517 -15.84 21.45 -21.22
N MET A 518 -15.22 20.86 -20.21
CA MET A 518 -13.81 21.10 -19.87
C MET A 518 -12.88 20.72 -21.01
N LEU A 519 -13.13 19.60 -21.66
CA LEU A 519 -12.35 19.10 -22.79
C LEU A 519 -12.78 19.71 -24.14
N ARG A 520 -13.83 20.55 -24.17
CA ARG A 520 -14.41 21.20 -25.35
C ARG A 520 -14.88 20.21 -26.42
N ILE A 521 -15.50 19.10 -25.98
CA ILE A 521 -16.01 18.01 -26.84
C ILE A 521 -17.52 18.03 -26.89
N ARG A 522 -18.08 17.60 -28.03
CA ARG A 522 -19.51 17.39 -28.18
C ARG A 522 -19.98 16.09 -27.59
N GLU A 523 -21.27 16.04 -27.26
CA GLU A 523 -21.91 14.79 -26.85
C GLU A 523 -21.96 13.82 -28.03
N ASP A 524 -21.70 12.54 -27.75
CA ASP A 524 -21.83 11.46 -28.69
C ASP A 524 -22.83 10.42 -28.12
N ASN A 525 -23.78 9.99 -28.97
CA ASN A 525 -24.80 8.99 -28.61
C ASN A 525 -24.86 7.83 -29.63
N GLU A 526 -23.84 7.72 -30.48
CA GLU A 526 -23.70 6.60 -31.42
C GLU A 526 -23.54 5.26 -30.68
N PRO A 527 -23.81 4.13 -31.34
CA PRO A 527 -23.60 2.81 -30.75
C PRO A 527 -22.18 2.64 -30.18
N ILE A 528 -22.08 1.96 -29.08
CA ILE A 528 -20.82 1.78 -28.34
C ILE A 528 -20.15 0.49 -28.79
N ASP A 529 -18.86 0.58 -29.10
CA ASP A 529 -17.99 -0.57 -29.25
C ASP A 529 -17.51 -1.02 -27.84
N ALA A 530 -17.79 -2.27 -27.50
CA ALA A 530 -17.43 -2.85 -26.20
C ALA A 530 -15.90 -2.98 -26.03
N GLU A 531 -15.14 -3.28 -27.08
CA GLU A 531 -13.68 -3.35 -27.05
C GLU A 531 -13.06 -1.97 -26.81
N GLU A 532 -13.66 -0.89 -27.34
CA GLU A 532 -13.24 0.49 -27.09
C GLU A 532 -13.46 0.87 -25.63
N VAL A 533 -14.59 0.46 -25.01
CA VAL A 533 -14.81 0.63 -23.57
C VAL A 533 -13.70 -0.06 -22.76
N GLY A 534 -13.38 -1.31 -23.12
CA GLY A 534 -12.31 -2.05 -22.48
C GLY A 534 -10.94 -1.42 -22.65
N HIS A 535 -10.64 -0.89 -23.84
CA HIS A 535 -9.40 -0.16 -24.13
C HIS A 535 -9.28 1.09 -23.27
N LEU A 536 -10.31 1.91 -23.16
CA LEU A 536 -10.34 3.10 -22.32
C LEU A 536 -10.16 2.79 -20.84
N ILE A 537 -10.80 1.72 -20.34
CA ILE A 537 -10.60 1.23 -18.96
C ILE A 537 -9.15 0.79 -18.76
N ALA A 538 -8.54 0.09 -19.72
CA ALA A 538 -7.16 -0.35 -19.65
C ALA A 538 -6.15 0.81 -19.58
N LEU A 539 -6.45 1.96 -20.21
CA LEU A 539 -5.67 3.19 -20.09
C LEU A 539 -5.69 3.75 -18.65
N ALA A 540 -6.84 3.64 -17.96
CA ALA A 540 -6.97 4.07 -16.56
C ALA A 540 -6.34 3.07 -15.57
N TYR A 541 -6.48 1.78 -15.85
CA TYR A 541 -6.13 0.69 -14.94
C TYR A 541 -5.29 -0.40 -15.64
N PRO A 542 -4.09 -0.09 -16.10
CA PRO A 542 -3.25 -1.05 -16.84
C PRO A 542 -2.89 -2.29 -16.01
N GLU A 543 -2.83 -2.16 -14.68
CA GLU A 543 -2.57 -3.27 -13.76
C GLU A 543 -3.81 -4.17 -13.51
N ARG A 544 -4.98 -3.81 -14.07
CA ARG A 544 -6.24 -4.55 -13.93
C ARG A 544 -6.74 -5.17 -15.23
N ILE A 545 -5.87 -5.28 -16.23
CA ILE A 545 -6.14 -6.12 -17.40
C ILE A 545 -6.13 -7.57 -16.94
N ALA A 546 -7.14 -8.34 -17.31
CA ALA A 546 -7.36 -9.68 -16.82
C ALA A 546 -7.51 -10.69 -17.95
N HIS A 547 -6.89 -11.88 -17.80
CA HIS A 547 -6.98 -12.99 -18.72
C HIS A 547 -7.62 -14.19 -18.02
N ALA A 548 -8.55 -14.85 -18.70
CA ALA A 548 -9.24 -16.03 -18.20
C ALA A 548 -8.25 -17.17 -17.92
N THR A 549 -8.33 -17.77 -16.75
CA THR A 549 -7.53 -18.96 -16.39
C THR A 549 -8.31 -20.26 -16.63
N ASP A 550 -9.63 -20.17 -16.63
CA ASP A 550 -10.55 -21.26 -16.91
C ASP A 550 -11.89 -20.70 -17.41
N HIS A 551 -12.80 -21.58 -17.81
CA HIS A 551 -14.16 -21.20 -18.24
C HIS A 551 -15.15 -21.04 -17.07
N ALA A 552 -14.68 -21.05 -15.82
CA ALA A 552 -15.51 -20.97 -14.62
C ALA A 552 -15.53 -19.55 -14.01
N GLY A 553 -15.18 -18.53 -14.76
CA GLY A 553 -15.19 -17.14 -14.32
C GLY A 553 -13.95 -16.74 -13.49
N ASN A 554 -12.88 -17.52 -13.52
CA ASN A 554 -11.62 -17.16 -12.87
C ASN A 554 -10.68 -16.45 -13.84
N PHE A 555 -10.13 -15.33 -13.38
CA PHE A 555 -9.21 -14.52 -14.17
C PHE A 555 -7.95 -14.21 -13.36
N LYS A 556 -6.82 -14.05 -14.06
CA LYS A 556 -5.57 -13.51 -13.52
C LYS A 556 -5.35 -12.11 -14.07
N MET A 557 -5.08 -11.14 -13.21
CA MET A 557 -4.80 -9.76 -13.62
C MET A 557 -3.32 -9.54 -13.95
N SER A 558 -3.04 -8.47 -14.69
CA SER A 558 -1.68 -8.03 -15.06
C SER A 558 -0.78 -7.68 -13.86
N ASN A 559 -1.35 -7.40 -12.67
CA ASN A 559 -0.61 -7.27 -11.42
C ASN A 559 -0.34 -8.61 -10.70
N GLY A 560 -0.77 -9.75 -11.28
CA GLY A 560 -0.58 -11.09 -10.74
C GLY A 560 -1.69 -11.60 -9.81
N ASN A 561 -2.61 -10.74 -9.36
CA ASN A 561 -3.72 -11.15 -8.50
C ASN A 561 -4.79 -11.93 -9.28
N THR A 562 -5.52 -12.80 -8.57
CA THR A 562 -6.65 -13.55 -9.14
C THR A 562 -7.96 -12.94 -8.71
N ILE A 563 -8.92 -12.89 -9.64
CA ILE A 563 -10.27 -12.38 -9.44
C ILE A 563 -11.31 -13.40 -9.92
N PHE A 564 -12.54 -13.15 -9.53
CA PHE A 564 -13.67 -14.01 -9.86
C PHE A 564 -14.87 -13.18 -10.33
N ILE A 565 -15.51 -13.65 -11.41
CA ILE A 565 -16.78 -13.17 -11.94
C ILE A 565 -17.77 -14.34 -11.83
N ASP A 566 -19.02 -14.05 -11.47
CA ASP A 566 -20.04 -15.09 -11.41
C ASP A 566 -20.19 -15.74 -12.80
N PRO A 567 -20.20 -17.08 -12.92
CA PRO A 567 -20.37 -17.75 -14.22
C PRO A 567 -21.66 -17.40 -14.96
N CYS A 568 -22.67 -16.89 -14.26
CA CYS A 568 -23.91 -16.39 -14.86
C CYS A 568 -23.80 -14.97 -15.43
N ASP A 569 -22.73 -14.26 -15.14
CA ASP A 569 -22.46 -12.90 -15.64
C ASP A 569 -22.00 -12.96 -17.10
N SER A 570 -22.49 -12.07 -17.95
CA SER A 570 -22.14 -12.02 -19.36
C SER A 570 -20.64 -11.85 -19.62
N MET A 571 -19.93 -11.20 -18.71
CA MET A 571 -18.48 -10.97 -18.82
C MET A 571 -17.64 -12.22 -18.54
N ALA A 572 -18.18 -13.22 -17.86
CA ALA A 572 -17.45 -14.45 -17.50
C ALA A 572 -16.98 -15.28 -18.72
N ALA A 573 -17.64 -15.13 -19.87
CA ALA A 573 -17.32 -15.86 -21.10
C ALA A 573 -16.18 -15.22 -21.93
N ASN A 574 -15.73 -14.01 -21.59
CA ASN A 574 -14.69 -13.32 -22.33
C ASN A 574 -13.31 -13.84 -21.96
N GLU A 575 -12.42 -13.93 -22.93
CA GLU A 575 -11.01 -14.34 -22.70
C GLU A 575 -10.20 -13.22 -22.02
N TRP A 576 -10.41 -11.97 -22.43
CA TRP A 576 -9.72 -10.80 -21.92
C TRP A 576 -10.69 -9.72 -21.45
N LEU A 577 -10.43 -9.18 -20.28
CA LEU A 577 -11.23 -8.13 -19.65
C LEU A 577 -10.35 -6.98 -19.14
N ALA A 578 -10.88 -5.78 -19.21
CA ALA A 578 -10.39 -4.64 -18.46
C ALA A 578 -11.34 -4.39 -17.26
N ILE A 579 -10.79 -4.38 -16.04
CA ILE A 579 -11.58 -4.30 -14.81
C ILE A 579 -11.61 -2.87 -14.29
N ALA A 580 -12.78 -2.27 -14.27
CA ALA A 580 -13.00 -0.92 -13.80
C ALA A 580 -13.24 -0.87 -12.28
N SER A 581 -14.05 -1.80 -11.75
CA SER A 581 -14.38 -1.85 -10.32
C SER A 581 -14.33 -3.27 -9.78
N LEU A 582 -13.64 -3.45 -8.66
CA LEU A 582 -13.56 -4.73 -7.96
C LEU A 582 -13.41 -4.52 -6.45
N ASN A 583 -13.74 -5.55 -5.68
CA ASN A 583 -13.43 -5.63 -4.27
C ASN A 583 -12.51 -6.84 -4.02
N LEU A 584 -11.39 -6.63 -3.37
CA LEU A 584 -10.53 -7.73 -2.94
C LEU A 584 -11.13 -8.35 -1.68
N ALA A 585 -11.37 -9.63 -1.73
CA ALA A 585 -12.03 -10.51 -0.79
C ALA A 585 -12.18 -9.98 0.65
N SER A 586 -13.41 -9.75 1.06
CA SER A 586 -13.74 -9.70 2.48
C SER A 586 -13.61 -11.09 3.11
N THR A 587 -13.12 -11.14 4.35
CA THR A 587 -13.02 -12.34 5.19
C THR A 587 -14.36 -13.02 5.51
N SER A 588 -15.47 -12.53 4.97
CA SER A 588 -16.85 -12.92 5.28
C SER A 588 -17.44 -14.03 4.42
N SER A 589 -16.73 -14.53 3.39
CA SER A 589 -17.22 -15.69 2.60
C SER A 589 -17.10 -16.98 3.40
N SER A 590 -18.17 -17.77 3.42
CA SER A 590 -18.21 -19.12 4.03
C SER A 590 -17.28 -20.13 3.34
N ASN A 591 -16.86 -19.87 2.09
CA ASN A 591 -15.98 -20.75 1.32
C ASN A 591 -14.51 -20.25 1.40
N PRO A 592 -13.57 -21.06 1.97
CA PRO A 592 -12.16 -20.68 2.09
C PRO A 592 -11.43 -20.38 0.76
N ALA A 593 -11.87 -21.02 -0.35
CA ALA A 593 -11.29 -20.81 -1.67
C ALA A 593 -11.73 -19.46 -2.29
N GLN A 594 -12.92 -18.97 -1.95
CA GLN A 594 -13.43 -17.66 -2.39
C GLN A 594 -12.94 -16.50 -1.52
N ARG A 595 -12.51 -16.76 -0.28
CA ARG A 595 -11.95 -15.75 0.63
C ARG A 595 -10.68 -15.06 0.11
N ARG A 596 -10.03 -15.59 -0.92
CA ARG A 596 -8.78 -15.07 -1.50
C ARG A 596 -8.93 -14.45 -2.88
N LYS A 597 -10.13 -14.46 -3.47
CA LYS A 597 -10.38 -13.97 -4.85
C LYS A 597 -11.20 -12.69 -4.80
N GLY A 598 -10.74 -11.64 -5.47
CA GLY A 598 -11.51 -10.41 -5.61
C GLY A 598 -12.76 -10.62 -6.44
N ARG A 599 -13.90 -10.00 -6.05
CA ARG A 599 -15.13 -9.96 -6.84
C ARG A 599 -15.11 -8.74 -7.76
N VAL A 600 -15.46 -8.92 -9.02
CA VAL A 600 -15.61 -7.86 -10.02
C VAL A 600 -17.04 -7.30 -9.97
N PHE A 601 -17.17 -5.97 -10.09
CA PHE A 601 -18.44 -5.27 -10.18
C PHE A 601 -18.65 -4.59 -11.53
N LEU A 602 -17.56 -4.08 -12.16
CA LEU A 602 -17.62 -3.43 -13.46
C LEU A 602 -16.40 -3.85 -14.30
N SER A 603 -16.67 -4.30 -15.52
CA SER A 603 -15.65 -4.70 -16.48
C SER A 603 -16.14 -4.50 -17.92
N ALA A 604 -15.23 -4.58 -18.87
CA ALA A 604 -15.54 -4.62 -20.29
C ALA A 604 -14.55 -5.53 -21.03
N PRO A 605 -14.95 -6.14 -22.16
CA PRO A 605 -14.05 -6.93 -22.97
C PRO A 605 -12.96 -6.03 -23.58
N VAL A 606 -11.74 -6.56 -23.70
CA VAL A 606 -10.62 -5.82 -24.29
C VAL A 606 -9.85 -6.67 -25.27
N ASN A 607 -9.43 -6.09 -26.37
CA ASN A 607 -8.53 -6.76 -27.31
C ASN A 607 -7.08 -6.50 -26.89
N TRP A 608 -6.41 -7.54 -26.41
CA TRP A 608 -5.04 -7.44 -25.93
C TRP A 608 -4.04 -6.96 -27.00
N LYS A 609 -4.34 -7.13 -28.29
CA LYS A 609 -3.49 -6.66 -29.40
C LYS A 609 -3.38 -5.14 -29.48
N ASN A 610 -4.36 -4.43 -28.94
CA ASN A 610 -4.40 -2.98 -28.86
C ASN A 610 -3.74 -2.45 -27.56
N LEU A 611 -3.20 -3.35 -26.71
CA LEU A 611 -2.58 -2.98 -25.46
C LEU A 611 -1.04 -2.99 -25.57
N PRO A 612 -0.33 -2.17 -24.80
CA PRO A 612 1.12 -2.15 -24.79
C PRO A 612 1.68 -3.44 -24.18
N ALA A 613 2.03 -4.40 -25.05
CA ALA A 613 2.72 -5.62 -24.64
C ALA A 613 4.23 -5.40 -24.71
N GLN A 614 4.94 -5.88 -23.71
CA GLN A 614 6.40 -5.83 -23.62
C GLN A 614 6.98 -7.19 -23.95
N THR A 615 8.00 -7.20 -24.82
CA THR A 615 8.77 -8.41 -25.07
C THR A 615 10.01 -8.39 -24.18
N CYS A 616 10.15 -9.40 -23.32
CA CYS A 616 11.29 -9.53 -22.42
C CYS A 616 11.86 -10.94 -22.46
N GLU A 617 13.15 -11.05 -22.20
CA GLU A 617 13.79 -12.34 -21.98
C GLU A 617 13.53 -12.80 -20.55
N ASN A 618 12.93 -13.97 -20.41
CA ASN A 618 12.76 -14.63 -19.13
C ASN A 618 13.72 -15.82 -19.05
N ILE A 619 14.75 -15.66 -18.24
CA ILE A 619 15.71 -16.70 -17.95
C ILE A 619 15.51 -17.09 -16.49
N SER A 620 15.18 -18.34 -16.24
CA SER A 620 14.87 -18.83 -14.89
C SER A 620 15.29 -20.28 -14.72
N TRP A 621 15.52 -20.70 -13.49
CA TRP A 621 15.77 -22.11 -13.15
C TRP A 621 14.43 -22.86 -13.04
N ASP A 622 14.26 -23.89 -13.86
CA ASP A 622 13.11 -24.79 -13.75
C ASP A 622 13.47 -26.00 -12.88
N SER A 623 12.96 -26.01 -11.66
CA SER A 623 13.22 -27.07 -10.68
C SER A 623 12.60 -28.42 -11.06
N LYS A 624 11.64 -28.45 -11.99
CA LYS A 624 11.06 -29.71 -12.49
C LYS A 624 11.84 -30.28 -13.64
N ALA A 625 12.21 -29.43 -14.58
CA ALA A 625 13.07 -29.81 -15.72
C ALA A 625 14.54 -29.96 -15.33
N LEU A 626 14.95 -29.47 -14.15
CA LEU A 626 16.32 -29.40 -13.66
C LEU A 626 17.27 -28.74 -14.68
N ALA A 627 16.81 -27.65 -15.28
CA ALA A 627 17.53 -26.92 -16.32
C ALA A 627 17.16 -25.44 -16.32
N VAL A 628 18.01 -24.61 -16.90
CA VAL A 628 17.71 -23.22 -17.17
C VAL A 628 16.67 -23.14 -18.29
N LYS A 629 15.55 -22.52 -18.03
CA LYS A 629 14.52 -22.19 -18.99
C LYS A 629 14.78 -20.81 -19.56
N MET A 630 14.99 -20.71 -20.86
CA MET A 630 15.28 -19.48 -21.56
C MET A 630 14.17 -19.21 -22.56
N GLN A 631 13.39 -18.17 -22.33
CA GLN A 631 12.24 -17.82 -23.15
C GLN A 631 12.18 -16.33 -23.42
N GLN A 632 11.84 -15.98 -24.65
CA GLN A 632 11.35 -14.66 -24.98
C GLN A 632 9.85 -14.67 -24.77
N GLU A 633 9.39 -13.84 -23.85
CA GLU A 633 7.99 -13.75 -23.49
C GLU A 633 7.43 -12.39 -23.89
N THR A 634 6.27 -12.43 -24.53
CA THR A 634 5.46 -11.23 -24.72
C THR A 634 4.48 -11.17 -23.55
N ARG A 635 4.54 -10.08 -22.79
CA ARG A 635 3.80 -9.92 -21.53
C ARG A 635 3.01 -8.62 -21.47
N ILE A 636 1.88 -8.67 -20.76
CA ILE A 636 1.21 -7.50 -20.20
C ILE A 636 1.31 -7.63 -18.68
N GLY A 637 2.26 -6.93 -18.06
CA GLY A 637 2.58 -7.11 -16.64
C GLY A 637 2.96 -8.56 -16.30
N ALA A 638 2.22 -9.18 -15.37
CA ALA A 638 2.42 -10.58 -14.97
C ALA A 638 1.72 -11.62 -15.89
N LEU A 639 1.01 -11.17 -16.93
CA LEU A 639 0.34 -12.05 -17.90
C LEU A 639 1.29 -12.37 -19.06
N VAL A 640 1.59 -13.64 -19.25
CA VAL A 640 2.35 -14.12 -20.41
C VAL A 640 1.37 -14.44 -21.54
N ILE A 641 1.51 -13.73 -22.65
CA ILE A 641 0.65 -13.89 -23.84
C ILE A 641 1.24 -14.93 -24.78
N ASP A 642 2.54 -14.79 -25.07
CA ASP A 642 3.29 -15.70 -25.95
C ASP A 642 4.67 -15.97 -25.35
N SER A 643 5.20 -17.16 -25.60
CA SER A 643 6.47 -17.58 -25.06
C SER A 643 7.19 -18.44 -26.08
N LYS A 644 8.35 -17.97 -26.53
CA LYS A 644 9.22 -18.66 -27.51
C LYS A 644 10.55 -18.99 -26.89
N PRO A 645 11.08 -20.21 -27.07
CA PRO A 645 12.40 -20.56 -26.59
C PRO A 645 13.48 -19.73 -27.33
N ILE A 646 14.46 -19.22 -26.59
CA ILE A 646 15.62 -18.52 -27.14
C ILE A 646 16.86 -19.39 -26.96
N GLN A 647 17.76 -19.37 -27.98
CA GLN A 647 19.00 -20.15 -27.97
C GLN A 647 20.20 -19.34 -27.47
N ASN A 648 20.18 -18.02 -27.63
CA ASN A 648 21.29 -17.12 -27.33
C ASN A 648 20.86 -16.12 -26.24
N ALA A 649 20.79 -16.60 -25.01
CA ALA A 649 20.56 -15.73 -23.85
C ALA A 649 21.88 -15.11 -23.36
N ASN A 650 21.78 -14.02 -22.61
CA ASN A 650 22.95 -13.41 -21.96
C ASN A 650 23.63 -14.43 -21.05
N ARG A 651 24.90 -14.75 -21.36
CA ARG A 651 25.69 -15.79 -20.67
C ARG A 651 25.90 -15.48 -19.18
N GLU A 652 26.13 -14.23 -18.87
CA GLU A 652 26.29 -13.77 -17.47
C GLU A 652 25.03 -14.00 -16.66
N THR A 653 23.86 -13.66 -17.21
CA THR A 653 22.56 -13.90 -16.57
C THR A 653 22.29 -15.40 -16.37
N VAL A 654 22.61 -16.24 -17.36
CA VAL A 654 22.47 -17.70 -17.25
C VAL A 654 23.39 -18.24 -16.16
N SER A 655 24.63 -17.77 -16.10
CA SER A 655 25.62 -18.16 -15.09
C SER A 655 25.15 -17.79 -13.70
N ASP A 656 24.65 -16.58 -13.50
CA ASP A 656 24.10 -16.12 -12.21
C ASP A 656 22.93 -16.97 -11.72
N ILE A 657 22.03 -17.35 -12.64
CA ILE A 657 20.87 -18.20 -12.31
C ILE A 657 21.33 -19.61 -11.91
N ILE A 658 22.32 -20.17 -12.58
CA ILE A 658 22.89 -21.47 -12.22
C ILE A 658 23.58 -21.40 -10.86
N CYS A 659 24.34 -20.34 -10.59
CA CYS A 659 24.99 -20.14 -9.29
C CYS A 659 23.97 -19.99 -8.15
N GLU A 660 22.86 -19.29 -8.39
CA GLU A 660 21.78 -19.16 -7.39
C GLU A 660 21.02 -20.48 -7.19
N ALA A 661 20.81 -21.26 -8.26
CA ALA A 661 20.26 -22.60 -8.15
C ALA A 661 21.21 -23.54 -7.40
N ALA A 662 22.51 -23.45 -7.67
CA ALA A 662 23.54 -24.21 -6.98
C ALA A 662 23.56 -23.90 -5.47
N ARG A 663 23.37 -22.65 -5.09
CA ARG A 663 23.27 -22.25 -3.67
C ARG A 663 22.09 -22.91 -2.96
N LYS A 664 20.95 -23.12 -3.63
CA LYS A 664 19.74 -23.72 -3.06
C LYS A 664 19.74 -25.24 -3.10
N ASP A 665 20.08 -25.81 -4.25
CA ASP A 665 19.89 -27.23 -4.56
C ASP A 665 21.19 -27.94 -4.96
N GLY A 666 22.36 -27.34 -4.74
CA GLY A 666 23.65 -27.78 -5.26
C GLY A 666 24.08 -29.18 -4.84
N LEU A 667 23.57 -29.70 -3.72
CA LEU A 667 23.82 -31.09 -3.32
C LEU A 667 23.31 -32.09 -4.36
N SER A 668 22.22 -31.79 -5.04
CA SER A 668 21.61 -32.63 -6.07
C SER A 668 22.11 -32.32 -7.48
N MET A 669 22.68 -31.13 -7.68
CA MET A 669 23.09 -30.63 -8.99
C MET A 669 24.47 -31.14 -9.46
N PHE A 670 25.36 -31.48 -8.55
CA PHE A 670 26.72 -31.92 -8.84
C PHE A 670 26.98 -33.35 -8.37
N ASP A 671 28.01 -33.98 -8.93
CA ASP A 671 28.47 -35.32 -8.52
C ASP A 671 29.48 -35.21 -7.36
N TRP A 672 29.00 -35.15 -6.11
CA TRP A 672 29.81 -35.17 -4.89
C TRP A 672 30.23 -36.59 -4.55
N ASN A 673 31.00 -37.21 -5.48
CA ASN A 673 31.45 -38.59 -5.31
C ASN A 673 32.50 -38.75 -4.20
N GLU A 674 32.89 -40.00 -3.95
CA GLU A 674 33.81 -40.30 -2.87
C GLU A 674 35.19 -39.69 -3.04
N SER A 675 35.67 -39.53 -4.27
CA SER A 675 36.99 -38.94 -4.51
C SER A 675 36.99 -37.44 -4.15
N VAL A 676 35.87 -36.70 -4.44
CA VAL A 676 35.68 -35.32 -4.06
C VAL A 676 35.67 -35.18 -2.53
N ARG A 677 34.90 -36.00 -1.86
CA ARG A 677 34.79 -35.95 -0.39
C ARG A 677 36.13 -36.20 0.28
N ARG A 678 36.90 -37.17 -0.22
CA ARG A 678 38.26 -37.44 0.29
C ARG A 678 39.20 -36.28 0.09
N LEU A 679 39.12 -35.60 -1.09
CA LEU A 679 39.92 -34.41 -1.33
C LEU A 679 39.55 -33.32 -0.29
N GLN A 680 38.28 -33.05 -0.09
CA GLN A 680 37.82 -32.07 0.88
C GLN A 680 38.34 -32.40 2.30
N GLN A 681 38.22 -33.65 2.73
CA GLN A 681 38.70 -34.11 4.04
C GLN A 681 40.22 -33.98 4.18
N ARG A 682 40.96 -34.33 3.11
CA ARG A 682 42.41 -34.23 3.10
C ARG A 682 42.87 -32.77 3.21
N VAL A 683 42.27 -31.87 2.44
CA VAL A 683 42.62 -30.45 2.44
C VAL A 683 42.25 -29.82 3.80
N ALA A 684 41.08 -30.14 4.31
CA ALA A 684 40.62 -29.63 5.61
C ALA A 684 41.54 -30.12 6.76
N GLN A 685 42.06 -31.35 6.67
CA GLN A 685 42.98 -31.86 7.68
C GLN A 685 44.32 -31.10 7.66
N VAL A 686 44.83 -30.76 6.49
CA VAL A 686 46.06 -29.94 6.38
C VAL A 686 45.80 -28.52 6.89
N ALA A 687 44.64 -27.95 6.61
CA ALA A 687 44.24 -26.62 7.11
C ALA A 687 44.15 -26.61 8.64
N GLU A 688 43.66 -27.68 9.26
CA GLU A 688 43.65 -27.86 10.73
C GLU A 688 45.07 -27.96 11.33
N TRP A 689 45.97 -28.71 10.67
CA TRP A 689 47.37 -28.88 11.15
C TRP A 689 48.20 -27.61 10.97
N HIS A 690 47.95 -26.85 9.88
CA HIS A 690 48.72 -25.70 9.43
C HIS A 690 47.86 -24.49 9.14
N PRO A 691 47.26 -23.84 10.15
CA PRO A 691 46.45 -22.65 9.98
C PRO A 691 47.23 -21.50 9.30
N GLU A 692 48.56 -21.49 9.45
CA GLU A 692 49.44 -20.48 8.84
C GLU A 692 49.51 -20.56 7.29
N LEU A 693 49.07 -21.65 6.69
CA LEU A 693 49.02 -21.79 5.24
C LEU A 693 47.80 -21.11 4.60
N GLU A 694 46.87 -20.62 5.38
CA GLU A 694 45.64 -19.92 4.93
C GLU A 694 44.93 -20.67 3.78
N ILE A 695 44.81 -22.01 3.90
CA ILE A 695 44.21 -22.86 2.87
C ILE A 695 42.74 -22.51 2.68
N PRO A 696 42.26 -22.27 1.43
CA PRO A 696 40.85 -21.99 1.15
C PRO A 696 39.94 -23.14 1.63
N ASP A 697 38.79 -22.76 2.21
CA ASP A 697 37.76 -23.71 2.61
C ASP A 697 37.11 -24.37 1.38
N LEU A 698 37.36 -25.67 1.22
CA LEU A 698 36.73 -26.51 0.19
C LEU A 698 35.52 -27.28 0.69
N SER A 699 34.94 -26.95 1.85
CA SER A 699 33.72 -27.59 2.31
C SER A 699 32.57 -27.41 1.32
N THR A 700 31.69 -28.40 1.25
CA THR A 700 30.55 -28.34 0.32
C THR A 700 29.66 -27.11 0.58
N GLU A 701 29.45 -26.76 1.84
CA GLU A 701 28.65 -25.59 2.24
C GLU A 701 29.27 -24.27 1.75
N HIS A 702 30.59 -24.10 1.99
CA HIS A 702 31.31 -22.91 1.52
C HIS A 702 31.31 -22.80 -0.02
N LEU A 703 31.57 -23.90 -0.71
CA LEU A 703 31.58 -23.92 -2.19
C LEU A 703 30.21 -23.59 -2.79
N LEU A 704 29.11 -24.03 -2.19
CA LEU A 704 27.77 -23.71 -2.64
C LEU A 704 27.40 -22.26 -2.37
N THR A 705 27.80 -21.71 -1.22
CA THR A 705 27.56 -20.29 -0.90
C THR A 705 28.38 -19.35 -1.77
N THR A 706 29.61 -19.75 -2.12
CA THR A 706 30.54 -18.98 -2.97
C THR A 706 30.53 -19.40 -4.45
N ALA A 707 29.46 -20.06 -4.91
CA ALA A 707 29.39 -20.63 -6.27
C ALA A 707 29.69 -19.60 -7.37
N ARG A 708 29.32 -18.32 -7.20
CA ARG A 708 29.64 -17.23 -8.15
C ARG A 708 31.14 -16.98 -8.35
N ALA A 709 31.98 -17.34 -7.38
CA ALA A 709 33.41 -17.08 -7.47
C ALA A 709 34.17 -18.12 -8.30
N TRP A 710 33.65 -19.34 -8.42
CA TRP A 710 34.39 -20.43 -9.07
C TRP A 710 33.60 -21.11 -10.19
N LEU A 711 32.26 -21.30 -10.05
CA LEU A 711 31.48 -22.10 -10.99
C LEU A 711 31.40 -21.51 -12.41
N PRO A 712 31.28 -20.18 -12.62
CA PRO A 712 31.17 -19.58 -13.95
C PRO A 712 32.28 -20.00 -14.93
N PHE A 713 33.51 -20.17 -14.44
CA PHE A 713 34.67 -20.57 -15.26
C PHE A 713 34.55 -21.97 -15.90
N TYR A 714 33.67 -22.82 -15.38
CA TYR A 714 33.47 -24.19 -15.80
C TYR A 714 32.12 -24.45 -16.48
N LEU A 715 31.27 -23.43 -16.56
CA LEU A 715 29.95 -23.53 -17.21
C LEU A 715 30.07 -23.47 -18.72
N GLU A 716 31.14 -22.89 -19.28
CA GLU A 716 31.33 -22.75 -20.70
C GLU A 716 32.22 -23.88 -21.26
N GLU A 717 31.81 -24.42 -22.44
CA GLU A 717 32.58 -25.38 -23.20
C GLU A 717 32.57 -24.95 -24.69
N GLY A 718 33.55 -24.15 -25.07
CA GLY A 718 33.59 -23.51 -26.39
C GLY A 718 32.49 -22.49 -26.56
N SER A 719 31.61 -22.67 -27.55
CA SER A 719 30.44 -21.81 -27.78
C SER A 719 29.19 -22.22 -27.00
N LYS A 720 29.24 -23.38 -26.35
CA LYS A 720 28.08 -23.96 -25.66
C LYS A 720 28.19 -23.76 -24.15
N MET A 721 27.05 -23.43 -23.52
CA MET A 721 26.95 -23.30 -22.09
C MET A 721 26.19 -24.48 -21.47
N LYS A 722 26.67 -24.98 -20.33
CA LYS A 722 26.01 -26.06 -19.58
C LYS A 722 24.86 -25.48 -18.81
N THR A 723 23.64 -25.87 -19.15
CA THR A 723 22.40 -25.27 -18.62
C THR A 723 21.52 -26.27 -17.86
N SER A 724 21.92 -27.53 -17.79
CA SER A 724 21.11 -28.58 -17.13
C SER A 724 21.91 -29.34 -16.08
N VAL A 725 21.24 -29.90 -15.08
CA VAL A 725 21.85 -30.75 -14.05
C VAL A 725 22.57 -31.94 -14.67
N THR A 726 22.08 -32.48 -15.79
CA THR A 726 22.73 -33.59 -16.50
C THR A 726 24.09 -33.19 -17.05
N GLU A 727 24.28 -31.94 -17.47
CA GLU A 727 25.56 -31.42 -17.90
C GLU A 727 26.45 -31.04 -16.72
N LEU A 728 25.88 -30.47 -15.67
CA LEU A 728 26.63 -30.08 -14.45
C LEU A 728 27.21 -31.28 -13.72
N LYS A 729 26.51 -32.41 -13.69
CA LYS A 729 27.02 -33.69 -13.10
C LYS A 729 28.19 -34.28 -13.85
N LYS A 730 28.44 -33.84 -15.09
CA LYS A 730 29.63 -34.28 -15.88
C LYS A 730 30.87 -33.47 -15.54
N LEU A 731 30.75 -32.40 -14.75
CA LEU A 731 31.91 -31.63 -14.31
C LEU A 731 32.83 -32.50 -13.44
N ASN A 732 34.12 -32.51 -13.74
CA ASN A 732 35.11 -33.15 -12.87
C ASN A 732 35.39 -32.29 -11.64
N LEU A 733 34.51 -32.41 -10.63
CA LEU A 733 34.65 -31.62 -9.42
C LEU A 733 36.00 -31.82 -8.73
N TYR A 734 36.60 -33.02 -8.80
CA TYR A 734 37.90 -33.25 -8.18
C TYR A 734 38.98 -32.33 -8.78
N GLU A 735 39.06 -32.25 -10.10
CA GLU A 735 40.04 -31.37 -10.77
C GLU A 735 39.67 -29.88 -10.53
N ILE A 736 38.38 -29.53 -10.55
CA ILE A 736 37.92 -28.17 -10.30
C ILE A 736 38.37 -27.72 -8.91
N LEU A 737 38.09 -28.51 -7.88
CA LEU A 737 38.43 -28.16 -6.50
C LEU A 737 39.95 -28.19 -6.26
N TRP A 738 40.66 -29.09 -6.90
CA TRP A 738 42.14 -29.09 -6.86
C TRP A 738 42.74 -27.84 -7.49
N ASN A 739 42.15 -27.36 -8.59
CA ASN A 739 42.59 -26.15 -9.29
C ASN A 739 42.21 -24.83 -8.63
N ILE A 740 41.27 -24.84 -7.67
CA ILE A 740 40.99 -23.67 -6.81
C ILE A 740 42.20 -23.38 -5.90
N LEU A 741 42.97 -24.39 -5.55
CA LEU A 741 44.16 -24.24 -4.72
C LEU A 741 45.31 -23.70 -5.56
N PRO A 742 46.07 -22.68 -5.12
CA PRO A 742 47.34 -22.27 -5.73
C PRO A 742 48.33 -23.44 -5.83
N TYR A 743 49.13 -23.43 -6.86
CA TYR A 743 50.06 -24.53 -7.16
C TYR A 743 51.03 -24.82 -6.02
N GLU A 744 51.52 -23.80 -5.34
CA GLU A 744 52.35 -23.94 -4.15
C GLU A 744 51.67 -24.71 -3.01
N LEU A 745 50.38 -24.40 -2.78
CA LEU A 745 49.57 -25.10 -1.80
C LEU A 745 49.26 -26.54 -2.19
N GLN A 746 49.07 -26.81 -3.48
CA GLN A 746 48.88 -28.18 -3.98
C GLN A 746 50.11 -29.05 -3.67
N GLN A 747 51.35 -28.51 -3.93
CA GLN A 747 52.57 -29.20 -3.63
C GLN A 747 52.75 -29.41 -2.11
N GLU A 748 52.45 -28.44 -1.31
CA GLU A 748 52.59 -28.51 0.12
C GLU A 748 51.57 -29.51 0.73
N ILE A 749 50.33 -29.53 0.25
CA ILE A 749 49.31 -30.50 0.64
C ILE A 749 49.76 -31.94 0.24
N ASP A 750 50.34 -32.14 -0.91
CA ASP A 750 50.85 -33.43 -1.38
C ASP A 750 52.04 -33.91 -0.51
N ARG A 751 52.87 -32.98 -0.04
CA ARG A 751 53.99 -33.25 0.86
C ARG A 751 53.54 -33.58 2.29
N LEU A 752 52.62 -32.79 2.84
CA LEU A 752 52.16 -32.94 4.24
C LEU A 752 51.17 -34.09 4.38
N ALA A 753 50.26 -34.24 3.45
CA ALA A 753 49.22 -35.26 3.47
C ALA A 753 49.18 -36.08 2.17
N PRO A 754 50.15 -36.98 1.96
CA PRO A 754 50.19 -37.81 0.76
C PRO A 754 48.97 -38.73 0.68
N THR A 755 48.48 -38.97 -0.53
CA THR A 755 47.28 -39.79 -0.76
C THR A 755 47.51 -41.28 -0.48
N HIS A 756 48.76 -41.72 -0.62
CA HIS A 756 49.16 -43.12 -0.45
C HIS A 756 50.52 -43.20 0.25
N ILE A 757 50.73 -44.30 0.91
CA ILE A 757 52.02 -44.64 1.48
C ILE A 757 52.46 -46.02 1.00
N ARG A 758 53.77 -46.18 0.75
CA ARG A 758 54.34 -47.45 0.36
C ARG A 758 54.76 -48.27 1.56
N VAL A 759 54.12 -49.42 1.78
CA VAL A 759 54.41 -50.32 2.86
C VAL A 759 55.47 -51.33 2.45
N PRO A 760 56.17 -52.08 3.38
CA PRO A 760 57.28 -52.97 3.08
C PRO A 760 57.00 -54.07 2.04
N SER A 761 55.75 -54.45 1.85
CA SER A 761 55.37 -55.38 0.78
C SER A 761 55.49 -54.78 -0.62
N GLY A 762 55.74 -53.46 -0.74
CA GLY A 762 55.75 -52.71 -1.98
C GLY A 762 54.36 -52.27 -2.47
N SER A 763 53.31 -52.49 -1.67
CA SER A 763 51.97 -52.01 -1.95
C SER A 763 51.87 -50.54 -1.64
N ASN A 764 51.19 -49.78 -2.50
CA ASN A 764 50.78 -48.42 -2.23
C ASN A 764 49.40 -48.49 -1.55
N ILE A 765 49.35 -48.20 -0.26
CA ILE A 765 48.11 -48.21 0.52
C ILE A 765 47.62 -46.77 0.67
N ARG A 766 46.33 -46.56 0.44
CA ARG A 766 45.70 -45.26 0.57
C ARG A 766 45.57 -44.85 2.04
N ILE A 767 45.83 -43.58 2.29
CA ILE A 767 45.58 -42.98 3.60
C ILE A 767 44.18 -42.35 3.59
N ASP A 768 43.40 -42.58 4.62
CA ASP A 768 42.05 -42.06 4.81
C ASP A 768 42.08 -40.91 5.83
N TYR A 769 41.95 -39.69 5.35
CA TYR A 769 41.88 -38.48 6.17
C TYR A 769 40.43 -38.26 6.62
N ARG A 770 40.17 -38.28 7.91
CA ARG A 770 38.81 -38.15 8.48
C ARG A 770 38.78 -36.96 9.40
N LEU A 771 37.91 -35.97 9.10
CA LEU A 771 37.71 -34.83 9.97
C LEU A 771 37.26 -35.26 11.38
N GLY A 772 37.89 -34.69 12.39
CA GLY A 772 37.60 -35.01 13.80
C GLY A 772 38.11 -36.36 14.31
N ALA A 773 38.86 -37.09 13.50
CA ALA A 773 39.61 -38.26 13.95
C ALA A 773 40.95 -37.83 14.57
N GLU A 774 41.41 -38.53 15.63
CA GLU A 774 42.68 -38.22 16.30
C GLU A 774 43.91 -38.36 15.37
N ALA A 775 43.82 -39.19 14.32
CA ALA A 775 44.87 -39.38 13.31
C ALA A 775 44.30 -39.94 12.00
N PRO A 776 44.99 -39.71 10.85
CA PRO A 776 44.63 -40.33 9.57
C PRO A 776 44.80 -41.85 9.64
N VAL A 777 43.89 -42.58 8.98
CA VAL A 777 43.81 -44.03 9.05
C VAL A 777 44.50 -44.70 7.87
N LEU A 778 45.34 -45.70 8.17
CA LEU A 778 45.93 -46.59 7.18
C LEU A 778 45.38 -48.00 7.38
N SER A 779 44.44 -48.43 6.54
CA SER A 779 43.87 -49.79 6.57
C SER A 779 44.74 -50.72 5.75
N VAL A 780 45.56 -51.51 6.40
CA VAL A 780 46.58 -52.34 5.74
C VAL A 780 46.55 -53.78 6.30
N ARG A 781 46.76 -54.79 5.45
CA ARG A 781 46.85 -56.15 5.92
C ARG A 781 48.07 -56.33 6.79
N LEU A 782 47.91 -56.92 7.94
CA LEU A 782 48.96 -57.17 8.93
C LEU A 782 50.24 -57.76 8.29
N GLN A 783 50.13 -58.68 7.34
CA GLN A 783 51.23 -59.30 6.66
C GLN A 783 52.06 -58.37 5.77
N GLU A 784 51.46 -57.26 5.32
CA GLU A 784 52.16 -56.29 4.51
C GLU A 784 53.00 -55.32 5.36
N CYS A 785 52.80 -55.34 6.68
CA CYS A 785 53.56 -54.53 7.63
C CYS A 785 54.76 -55.26 8.21
N PHE A 786 55.00 -56.55 7.91
CA PHE A 786 56.17 -57.24 8.43
C PHE A 786 57.48 -56.55 8.02
N GLY A 787 58.41 -56.43 8.95
CA GLY A 787 59.66 -55.70 8.78
C GLY A 787 59.55 -54.18 9.06
N MET A 788 58.35 -53.70 9.38
CA MET A 788 58.12 -52.29 9.70
C MET A 788 58.40 -52.07 11.20
N THR A 789 59.40 -51.27 11.52
CA THR A 789 59.88 -51.09 12.91
C THR A 789 59.18 -49.99 13.66
N SER A 790 58.58 -49.05 12.99
CA SER A 790 57.89 -47.89 13.53
C SER A 790 56.57 -47.60 12.81
N THR A 791 55.65 -46.92 13.48
CA THR A 791 54.42 -46.44 12.86
C THR A 791 54.75 -45.40 11.76
N PRO A 792 54.19 -45.52 10.53
CA PRO A 792 54.39 -44.52 9.54
C PRO A 792 53.74 -43.20 9.94
N THR A 793 54.34 -42.11 9.50
CA THR A 793 53.93 -40.76 9.82
C THR A 793 53.61 -39.96 8.59
N VAL A 794 52.74 -38.96 8.73
CA VAL A 794 52.47 -37.89 7.76
C VAL A 794 52.80 -36.53 8.40
N ASP A 795 52.48 -35.43 7.74
CA ASP A 795 52.74 -34.07 8.25
C ASP A 795 54.27 -33.89 8.57
N ALA A 796 55.11 -34.18 7.59
CA ALA A 796 56.56 -34.10 7.76
C ALA A 796 57.09 -34.83 9.02
N GLY A 797 56.44 -35.91 9.39
CA GLY A 797 56.88 -36.73 10.52
C GLY A 797 56.16 -36.40 11.87
N ARG A 798 55.29 -35.42 11.94
CA ARG A 798 54.67 -34.98 13.17
C ARG A 798 53.43 -35.79 13.56
N GLN A 799 52.70 -36.33 12.56
CA GLN A 799 51.47 -37.07 12.84
C GLN A 799 51.62 -38.57 12.56
N PRO A 800 51.58 -39.43 13.55
CA PRO A 800 51.56 -40.87 13.34
C PRO A 800 50.22 -41.32 12.79
N LEU A 801 50.25 -42.27 11.86
CA LEU A 801 49.02 -42.84 11.30
C LEU A 801 48.38 -43.82 12.33
N LEU A 802 47.05 -43.86 12.33
CA LEU A 802 46.31 -44.93 12.99
C LEU A 802 46.26 -46.14 12.05
N LEU A 803 47.01 -47.15 12.40
CA LEU A 803 47.01 -48.39 11.62
C LEU A 803 45.79 -49.24 11.94
N GLU A 804 44.94 -49.44 10.98
CA GLU A 804 43.90 -50.45 11.00
C GLU A 804 44.44 -51.71 10.35
N LEU A 805 45.00 -52.60 11.22
CA LEU A 805 45.58 -53.86 10.77
C LEU A 805 44.46 -54.81 10.37
N LEU A 806 44.51 -55.28 9.12
CA LEU A 806 43.47 -56.12 8.54
C LEU A 806 43.97 -57.59 8.46
N SER A 807 43.03 -58.51 8.65
CA SER A 807 43.27 -59.93 8.34
C SER A 807 43.49 -60.15 6.82
N PRO A 808 43.97 -61.33 6.39
CA PRO A 808 44.04 -61.67 4.98
C PRO A 808 42.69 -61.50 4.22
N GLY A 809 41.59 -61.63 4.89
CA GLY A 809 40.24 -61.42 4.35
C GLY A 809 39.73 -60.00 4.53
N PHE A 810 40.58 -59.01 4.71
CA PHE A 810 40.25 -57.57 4.82
C PHE A 810 39.28 -57.21 5.96
N LYS A 811 39.31 -58.01 7.07
CA LYS A 811 38.54 -57.65 8.26
C LYS A 811 39.47 -57.01 9.29
N PRO A 812 39.08 -55.92 9.97
CA PRO A 812 39.89 -55.32 11.04
C PRO A 812 40.16 -56.31 12.14
N VAL A 813 41.43 -56.36 12.57
CA VAL A 813 41.90 -57.22 13.66
C VAL A 813 42.52 -56.44 14.80
N GLN A 814 43.10 -55.28 14.52
CA GLN A 814 43.71 -54.41 15.53
C GLN A 814 43.77 -52.98 15.00
N LEU A 815 43.56 -52.04 15.92
CA LEU A 815 43.86 -50.62 15.73
C LEU A 815 45.06 -50.25 16.59
N THR A 816 46.05 -49.56 16.00
CA THR A 816 47.23 -49.13 16.78
C THR A 816 47.88 -47.91 16.16
N GLN A 817 48.32 -46.98 17.00
CA GLN A 817 49.22 -45.88 16.62
C GLN A 817 50.67 -46.17 17.01
N ASP A 818 50.91 -47.21 17.84
CA ASP A 818 52.23 -47.67 18.23
C ASP A 818 52.46 -49.11 17.73
N LEU A 819 53.00 -49.18 16.53
CA LEU A 819 53.30 -50.43 15.86
C LEU A 819 54.43 -51.22 16.58
N ALA A 820 55.38 -50.47 17.17
CA ALA A 820 56.49 -51.13 17.91
C ALA A 820 55.96 -51.85 19.12
N SER A 821 55.10 -51.24 19.94
CA SER A 821 54.45 -51.90 21.10
C SER A 821 53.55 -53.07 20.67
N PHE A 822 52.85 -52.93 19.54
CA PHE A 822 52.00 -53.98 18.96
C PHE A 822 52.85 -55.25 18.68
N TRP A 823 54.04 -55.11 18.04
CA TRP A 823 54.89 -56.24 17.72
C TRP A 823 55.43 -56.93 18.93
N GLN A 824 55.68 -56.17 20.01
CA GLN A 824 56.24 -56.74 21.24
C GLN A 824 55.19 -57.49 22.12
N GLY A 825 53.92 -57.08 21.99
CA GLY A 825 52.87 -57.63 22.91
C GLY A 825 51.71 -58.27 22.13
N THR A 826 50.72 -57.45 21.67
CA THR A 826 49.45 -57.93 21.15
C THR A 826 49.55 -58.77 19.87
N TYR A 827 50.68 -58.70 19.16
CA TYR A 827 50.90 -59.47 17.91
C TYR A 827 50.79 -60.97 18.15
N PHE A 828 51.33 -61.48 19.25
CA PHE A 828 51.35 -62.92 19.53
C PHE A 828 49.93 -63.48 19.74
N GLU A 829 49.04 -62.73 20.33
CA GLU A 829 47.63 -63.08 20.48
C GLU A 829 46.91 -63.07 19.14
N VAL A 830 47.02 -61.99 18.44
CA VAL A 830 46.47 -61.83 17.09
C VAL A 830 47.02 -62.91 16.13
N ARG A 831 48.28 -63.19 16.19
CA ARG A 831 48.95 -64.26 15.40
C ARG A 831 48.29 -65.60 15.70
N LYS A 832 48.08 -65.97 16.96
CA LYS A 832 47.46 -67.24 17.33
C LYS A 832 46.04 -67.39 16.78
N GLU A 833 45.24 -66.31 16.79
CA GLU A 833 43.91 -66.34 16.26
C GLU A 833 43.92 -66.37 14.68
N LEU A 834 44.71 -65.53 14.07
CA LEU A 834 44.83 -65.52 12.61
C LEU A 834 45.46 -66.78 12.03
N LYS A 835 46.41 -67.38 12.71
CA LYS A 835 46.99 -68.64 12.25
C LYS A 835 45.98 -69.78 12.24
N ARG A 836 45.05 -69.81 13.23
CA ARG A 836 43.93 -70.74 13.24
C ARG A 836 42.93 -70.50 12.13
N ARG A 837 42.62 -69.20 11.82
CA ARG A 837 41.62 -68.85 10.86
C ARG A 837 42.13 -68.84 9.41
N TYR A 838 43.42 -68.55 9.24
CA TYR A 838 44.09 -68.49 7.97
C TYR A 838 45.39 -69.31 7.95
N PRO A 839 45.37 -70.65 8.04
CA PRO A 839 46.53 -71.52 8.24
C PRO A 839 47.47 -71.55 7.05
N LYS A 840 47.00 -71.18 5.84
CA LYS A 840 47.81 -71.13 4.61
C LYS A 840 48.64 -69.85 4.47
N HIS A 841 48.42 -68.88 5.33
CA HIS A 841 49.16 -67.62 5.29
C HIS A 841 50.37 -67.69 6.20
N PHE A 842 51.40 -66.86 5.90
CA PHE A 842 52.62 -66.76 6.69
C PHE A 842 52.46 -66.01 8.00
N TRP A 843 52.82 -66.57 9.12
CA TRP A 843 52.69 -66.02 10.48
C TRP A 843 53.96 -66.17 11.25
N PRO A 844 55.02 -65.34 11.04
CA PRO A 844 56.36 -65.46 11.59
C PRO A 844 56.31 -65.31 13.12
N GLU A 845 57.39 -65.92 13.82
CA GLU A 845 57.62 -65.69 15.21
C GLU A 845 58.23 -64.34 15.48
N ASN A 846 59.14 -63.90 14.59
CA ASN A 846 59.70 -62.59 14.63
C ASN A 846 59.17 -61.76 13.39
N PRO A 847 58.17 -60.94 13.59
CA PRO A 847 57.57 -60.14 12.46
C PRO A 847 58.53 -59.07 11.97
N LEU A 848 59.47 -58.59 12.75
CA LEU A 848 60.42 -57.53 12.39
C LEU A 848 61.51 -57.97 11.44
N GLU A 849 61.96 -59.21 11.52
CA GLU A 849 62.97 -59.79 10.67
C GLU A 849 62.37 -60.47 9.42
N SER A 850 61.08 -60.53 9.34
CA SER A 850 60.39 -61.28 8.30
C SER A 850 60.02 -60.35 7.11
N GLN A 851 60.15 -60.89 5.88
CA GLN A 851 59.69 -60.13 4.69
C GLN A 851 58.19 -60.02 4.64
N ALA A 852 57.74 -58.82 4.34
CA ALA A 852 56.33 -58.56 4.12
C ALA A 852 55.83 -59.30 2.85
N VAL A 853 54.57 -59.78 2.93
CA VAL A 853 53.97 -60.57 1.86
C VAL A 853 52.56 -60.05 1.50
N ARG A 854 52.23 -60.01 0.19
CA ARG A 854 50.88 -59.56 -0.30
C ARG A 854 49.83 -60.66 -0.25
N GLY A 855 50.18 -61.90 0.00
CA GLY A 855 49.26 -63.02 0.02
C GLY A 855 49.84 -64.26 0.63
N VAL A 856 49.44 -65.47 0.17
CA VAL A 856 50.01 -66.74 0.63
C VAL A 856 51.45 -66.88 0.14
N LYS A 857 52.39 -67.14 1.04
CA LYS A 857 53.76 -67.38 0.60
C LYS A 857 53.79 -68.74 -0.11
N ARG A 858 54.07 -68.78 -1.41
CA ARG A 858 54.27 -70.02 -2.16
C ARG A 858 55.59 -70.70 -1.80
#